data_18fda53eede856703ba36c209743fd0f
#
_entry.id   18fda53eede856703ba36c209743fd0f
#
_cell.length_a   1.000
_cell.length_b   1.000
_cell.length_c   1.000
_cell.angle_alpha   90.00
_cell.angle_beta   90.00
_cell.angle_gamma   90.00
#
_symmetry.space_group_name_H-M   'P 1'
#
loop_
_entity.id
_entity.type
_entity.pdbx_description
1 polymer ?
#
loop_
_entity_poly.entity_id
_entity_poly.type
_entity_poly.pdbx_seq_one_letter_code
_entity_poly.pdbx_strand_id
1 'polypeptide(L)'
;MNASTSNAPLTQEIEGSVQGHRDGHGFVVRDGGEGDIYLSPNEMRAVLHKDRVRVRIVRQDRRGRPEGRVVEILERPQQPIIGRLLQESGVWLVAPEDKRYGQDVLIPKGATGMAKPGQVVVVELTEPPALYGQPVGRITEVLGEVDDPGMEIEIAVRKYGVPHEFSEACLAEAKALPDKVRAQDKRQRIDLTDVPLVTIDGEDARDFDDAVYCEPAKVGRTKGWRLLVAIADVSNYVRTGSGIDVDAYDRATSVYFPRRVIPMLPEKLSNGLCSLNPDVDRLCMVCDMMITAKGEVHAYQFYPAVMHSHARFTYTEVAAILANTRGPEAARRQERVQDLLNLHDVFRALLTAREKRGAVDFDTVETQIVCDDNGRIEKIVPRVRNDAHKLIEEAMLAANVCSADFIAQGGQPGLFRVHEGPTPEKQDILRNYLKAMAVGMTISDDPKPAEFQAIAAATKDRPDAQQIHTMLLRSMQQAIYTPINSGHFGLAFEAYTHFTSPIRRYPDLLVHRVIKSILAGSRYQLPRLPLPGEAHAKLSKRLAARVSEPGLKPRKATGAVSVAETQAWEAAGLHCSANERRADEASRDVEAWLKCKYMREHLGEEYSGVVSAATSFGIFVTLDAMYVEGLVHITELGGEYFKFDEARQELRGERTGIRYAIGTRVRVQVSRVDLDGRKIDFRLVNEAEEFLPRGPRDKGGAGAARRAKPGAEPAYTPRAHAEGREPSAGAQAKPRAGGAAAGRGGASPKGAKPGKASKAGKGRKARRG
;
A
#
# COMPACT_ATOMS: atom_id res chain seq x y z
N MET A 1 -38.27 -23.63 -24.88
CA MET A 1 -37.10 -23.92 -25.70
C MET A 1 -35.92 -24.03 -24.76
N ASN A 2 -35.29 -25.19 -24.73
CA ASN A 2 -34.38 -25.68 -23.72
C ASN A 2 -33.07 -24.90 -23.68
N ALA A 3 -32.75 -24.34 -22.51
CA ALA A 3 -31.39 -23.94 -22.19
C ALA A 3 -30.56 -25.20 -21.96
N SER A 4 -29.65 -25.48 -22.86
CA SER A 4 -28.67 -26.55 -22.73
C SER A 4 -27.65 -26.16 -21.67
N THR A 5 -27.80 -26.72 -20.47
CA THR A 5 -26.73 -26.80 -19.48
C THR A 5 -25.62 -27.64 -20.06
N SER A 6 -24.49 -27.04 -20.36
CA SER A 6 -23.27 -27.76 -20.75
C SER A 6 -22.76 -28.52 -19.52
N ASN A 7 -23.08 -29.83 -19.47
CA ASN A 7 -22.40 -30.78 -18.59
C ASN A 7 -20.96 -30.92 -19.07
N ALA A 8 -20.02 -30.17 -18.44
CA ALA A 8 -18.62 -30.48 -18.56
C ALA A 8 -18.37 -31.89 -18.01
N PRO A 9 -17.55 -32.72 -18.64
CA PRO A 9 -17.34 -34.10 -18.19
C PRO A 9 -16.72 -34.12 -16.80
N LEU A 10 -17.38 -34.82 -15.87
CA LEU A 10 -17.02 -35.04 -14.45
C LEU A 10 -15.68 -35.79 -14.26
N THR A 11 -14.86 -35.94 -15.30
CA THR A 11 -13.61 -36.71 -15.30
C THR A 11 -12.36 -35.88 -15.59
N GLN A 12 -12.49 -34.55 -15.68
CA GLN A 12 -11.33 -33.70 -15.94
C GLN A 12 -10.46 -33.56 -14.68
N GLU A 13 -9.21 -34.00 -14.79
CA GLU A 13 -8.18 -33.73 -13.77
C GLU A 13 -7.55 -32.35 -14.02
N ILE A 14 -7.40 -31.61 -12.96
CA ILE A 14 -6.95 -30.21 -13.01
C ILE A 14 -5.82 -30.06 -12.01
N GLU A 15 -4.76 -29.36 -12.42
CA GLU A 15 -3.64 -29.03 -11.56
C GLU A 15 -3.77 -27.62 -11.01
N GLY A 16 -3.27 -27.43 -9.79
CA GLY A 16 -3.27 -26.13 -9.14
C GLY A 16 -2.67 -26.18 -7.74
N SER A 17 -2.59 -25.01 -7.11
CA SER A 17 -2.03 -24.86 -5.78
C SER A 17 -3.12 -24.75 -4.72
N VAL A 18 -2.96 -25.45 -3.60
CA VAL A 18 -3.90 -25.45 -2.46
C VAL A 18 -3.80 -24.13 -1.70
N GLN A 19 -4.92 -23.46 -1.54
CA GLN A 19 -5.11 -22.36 -0.63
C GLN A 19 -6.03 -22.80 0.51
N GLY A 20 -5.44 -23.14 1.67
CA GLY A 20 -6.20 -23.49 2.86
C GLY A 20 -6.99 -22.30 3.41
N HIS A 21 -8.05 -22.60 4.13
CA HIS A 21 -8.86 -21.63 4.86
C HIS A 21 -8.85 -21.98 6.35
N ARG A 22 -8.88 -20.96 7.21
CA ARG A 22 -8.85 -21.12 8.67
C ARG A 22 -9.95 -22.01 9.25
N ASP A 23 -11.08 -22.14 8.54
CA ASP A 23 -12.20 -22.97 8.95
C ASP A 23 -12.04 -24.43 8.50
N GLY A 24 -10.82 -24.83 8.09
CA GLY A 24 -10.45 -26.21 7.77
C GLY A 24 -10.79 -26.67 6.37
N HIS A 25 -11.49 -25.88 5.56
CA HIS A 25 -11.68 -26.15 4.12
C HIS A 25 -10.59 -25.43 3.30
N GLY A 26 -10.57 -25.64 2.00
CA GLY A 26 -9.63 -24.97 1.10
C GLY A 26 -10.12 -24.81 -0.31
N PHE A 27 -9.26 -24.26 -1.14
CA PHE A 27 -9.49 -24.07 -2.57
C PHE A 27 -8.25 -24.48 -3.35
N VAL A 28 -8.43 -25.06 -4.52
CA VAL A 28 -7.36 -25.23 -5.49
C VAL A 28 -7.46 -24.12 -6.49
N VAL A 29 -6.45 -23.26 -6.49
CA VAL A 29 -6.29 -22.19 -7.47
C VAL A 29 -5.70 -22.80 -8.72
N ARG A 30 -6.48 -22.84 -9.80
CA ARG A 30 -6.10 -23.48 -11.06
C ARG A 30 -4.98 -22.73 -11.77
N ASP A 31 -4.10 -23.47 -12.38
CA ASP A 31 -3.06 -22.90 -13.26
C ASP A 31 -3.61 -22.18 -14.49
N GLY A 32 -4.82 -22.50 -14.94
CA GLY A 32 -5.48 -21.94 -16.12
C GLY A 32 -6.29 -20.65 -15.90
N GLY A 33 -6.51 -20.21 -14.64
CA GLY A 33 -7.26 -18.98 -14.36
C GLY A 33 -8.79 -19.08 -14.38
N GLU A 34 -9.36 -20.24 -14.65
CA GLU A 34 -10.78 -20.50 -14.53
C GLU A 34 -11.16 -20.79 -13.08
N GLY A 35 -11.88 -20.02 -12.40
CA GLY A 35 -12.43 -20.13 -11.04
C GLY A 35 -11.86 -21.22 -10.10
N ASP A 36 -11.76 -20.96 -8.83
CA ASP A 36 -11.15 -21.87 -7.84
C ASP A 36 -12.02 -23.12 -7.58
N ILE A 37 -11.38 -24.26 -7.30
CA ILE A 37 -12.06 -25.51 -6.96
C ILE A 37 -12.10 -25.66 -5.45
N TYR A 38 -13.30 -25.82 -4.88
CA TYR A 38 -13.49 -26.00 -3.45
C TYR A 38 -12.99 -27.37 -2.99
N LEU A 39 -12.22 -27.41 -1.89
CA LEU A 39 -11.82 -28.62 -1.17
C LEU A 39 -12.53 -28.66 0.18
N SER A 40 -13.23 -29.78 0.44
CA SER A 40 -13.87 -30.00 1.75
C SER A 40 -12.84 -30.17 2.87
N PRO A 41 -13.23 -29.98 4.16
CA PRO A 41 -12.34 -30.24 5.29
C PRO A 41 -11.73 -31.65 5.28
N ASN A 42 -12.43 -32.66 4.75
CA ASN A 42 -11.91 -34.03 4.65
C ASN A 42 -10.77 -34.13 3.63
N GLU A 43 -10.90 -33.46 2.49
CA GLU A 43 -9.83 -33.42 1.47
C GLU A 43 -8.60 -32.65 1.98
N MET A 44 -8.83 -31.61 2.79
CA MET A 44 -7.75 -30.81 3.39
C MET A 44 -6.93 -31.56 4.44
N ARG A 45 -7.38 -32.72 4.94
CA ARG A 45 -6.62 -33.51 5.93
C ARG A 45 -5.30 -34.04 5.38
N ALA A 46 -5.24 -34.35 4.09
CA ALA A 46 -4.04 -34.93 3.47
C ALA A 46 -3.12 -33.91 2.81
N VAL A 47 -3.55 -32.65 2.72
CA VAL A 47 -2.82 -31.59 2.01
C VAL A 47 -2.54 -30.41 2.92
N LEU A 48 -1.56 -29.62 2.55
CA LEU A 48 -1.17 -28.39 3.24
C LEU A 48 -1.42 -27.17 2.36
N HIS A 49 -1.51 -26.03 2.98
CA HIS A 49 -1.50 -24.74 2.27
C HIS A 49 -0.23 -24.63 1.41
N LYS A 50 -0.38 -24.26 0.13
CA LYS A 50 0.64 -24.19 -0.92
C LYS A 50 1.06 -25.55 -1.54
N ASP A 51 0.53 -26.70 -1.11
CA ASP A 51 0.75 -27.93 -1.87
C ASP A 51 0.28 -27.76 -3.31
N ARG A 52 1.06 -28.25 -4.27
CA ARG A 52 0.63 -28.38 -5.64
C ARG A 52 -0.03 -29.73 -5.84
N VAL A 53 -1.26 -29.71 -6.30
CA VAL A 53 -2.09 -30.92 -6.36
C VAL A 53 -2.74 -31.09 -7.71
N ARG A 54 -3.03 -32.35 -8.05
CA ARG A 54 -3.95 -32.74 -9.11
C ARG A 54 -5.28 -33.10 -8.46
N VAL A 55 -6.36 -32.46 -8.91
CA VAL A 55 -7.70 -32.68 -8.37
C VAL A 55 -8.65 -33.09 -9.49
N ARG A 56 -9.64 -33.92 -9.13
CA ARG A 56 -10.76 -34.30 -9.99
C ARG A 56 -12.02 -33.64 -9.50
N ILE A 57 -12.77 -32.98 -10.39
CA ILE A 57 -14.07 -32.38 -10.04
C ILE A 57 -15.06 -33.50 -9.82
N VAL A 58 -15.69 -33.57 -8.63
CA VAL A 58 -16.66 -34.60 -8.27
C VAL A 58 -18.10 -34.10 -8.30
N ARG A 59 -18.32 -32.83 -8.03
CA ARG A 59 -19.66 -32.22 -8.11
C ARG A 59 -19.56 -30.69 -8.18
N GLN A 60 -20.70 -30.06 -8.44
CA GLN A 60 -20.85 -28.62 -8.27
C GLN A 60 -21.75 -28.35 -7.07
N ASP A 61 -21.44 -27.33 -6.26
CA ASP A 61 -22.30 -26.92 -5.15
C ASP A 61 -23.59 -26.25 -5.67
N ARG A 62 -24.52 -25.93 -4.77
CA ARG A 62 -25.80 -25.27 -5.12
C ARG A 62 -25.63 -23.88 -5.76
N ARG A 63 -24.42 -23.31 -5.70
CA ARG A 63 -24.04 -22.02 -6.28
C ARG A 63 -23.25 -22.19 -7.58
N GLY A 64 -23.13 -23.41 -8.12
CA GLY A 64 -22.40 -23.72 -9.33
C GLY A 64 -20.86 -23.79 -9.17
N ARG A 65 -20.32 -23.74 -7.93
CA ARG A 65 -18.88 -23.85 -7.70
C ARG A 65 -18.44 -25.30 -7.74
N PRO A 66 -17.32 -25.61 -8.48
CA PRO A 66 -16.82 -26.96 -8.56
C PRO A 66 -16.21 -27.40 -7.21
N GLU A 67 -16.55 -28.60 -6.76
CA GLU A 67 -15.95 -29.27 -5.63
C GLU A 67 -15.02 -30.38 -6.14
N GLY A 68 -13.77 -30.39 -5.64
CA GLY A 68 -12.71 -31.29 -6.05
C GLY A 68 -12.38 -32.34 -5.00
N ARG A 69 -11.87 -33.47 -5.48
CA ARG A 69 -11.17 -34.47 -4.68
C ARG A 69 -9.70 -34.50 -5.09
N VAL A 70 -8.81 -34.51 -4.12
CA VAL A 70 -7.37 -34.62 -4.35
C VAL A 70 -7.05 -36.02 -4.88
N VAL A 71 -6.41 -36.09 -6.03
CA VAL A 71 -5.96 -37.33 -6.67
C VAL A 71 -4.50 -37.60 -6.32
N GLU A 72 -3.67 -36.55 -6.39
CA GLU A 72 -2.23 -36.65 -6.19
C GLU A 72 -1.66 -35.33 -5.70
N ILE A 73 -0.64 -35.40 -4.83
CA ILE A 73 0.17 -34.25 -4.45
C ILE A 73 1.40 -34.25 -5.36
N LEU A 74 1.47 -33.26 -6.24
CA LEU A 74 2.53 -33.14 -7.26
C LEU A 74 3.83 -32.58 -6.65
N GLU A 75 3.67 -31.59 -5.77
CA GLU A 75 4.78 -30.93 -5.12
C GLU A 75 4.34 -30.41 -3.74
N ARG A 76 5.22 -30.56 -2.74
CA ARG A 76 5.04 -30.01 -1.41
C ARG A 76 6.20 -29.11 -1.08
N PRO A 77 5.98 -27.78 -0.95
CA PRO A 77 7.04 -26.86 -0.55
C PRO A 77 7.55 -27.21 0.84
N GLN A 78 8.84 -27.44 0.97
CA GLN A 78 9.51 -27.65 2.25
C GLN A 78 9.72 -26.30 2.96
N GLN A 79 8.64 -25.64 3.36
CA GLN A 79 8.72 -24.40 4.13
C GLN A 79 8.58 -24.72 5.61
N PRO A 80 9.43 -24.15 6.48
CA PRO A 80 9.27 -24.30 7.92
C PRO A 80 7.93 -23.72 8.37
N ILE A 81 7.27 -24.38 9.31
CA ILE A 81 6.02 -23.95 9.91
C ILE A 81 6.34 -23.21 11.20
N ILE A 82 5.85 -21.98 11.35
CA ILE A 82 5.97 -21.21 12.59
C ILE A 82 4.68 -21.42 13.38
N GLY A 83 4.82 -21.63 14.68
CA GLY A 83 3.65 -21.79 15.53
C GLY A 83 4.00 -21.76 17.01
N ARG A 84 2.95 -21.81 17.82
CA ARG A 84 3.05 -21.83 19.27
C ARG A 84 3.11 -23.27 19.78
N LEU A 85 4.13 -23.58 20.58
CA LEU A 85 4.26 -24.88 21.22
C LEU A 85 3.25 -25.02 22.35
N LEU A 86 2.42 -26.06 22.29
CA LEU A 86 1.41 -26.40 23.28
C LEU A 86 1.71 -27.80 23.88
N GLN A 87 1.29 -27.97 25.10
CA GLN A 87 1.35 -29.30 25.75
C GLN A 87 -0.06 -29.61 26.27
N GLU A 88 -0.70 -30.60 25.67
CA GLU A 88 -2.02 -31.06 26.06
C GLU A 88 -2.00 -32.54 26.41
N SER A 89 -2.37 -32.88 27.66
CA SER A 89 -2.44 -34.27 28.14
C SER A 89 -1.16 -35.08 27.93
N GLY A 90 0.02 -34.41 27.97
CA GLY A 90 1.32 -35.05 27.76
C GLY A 90 1.75 -35.21 26.31
N VAL A 91 0.93 -34.73 25.35
CA VAL A 91 1.24 -34.66 23.94
C VAL A 91 1.74 -33.24 23.60
N TRP A 92 2.80 -33.17 22.82
CA TRP A 92 3.35 -31.90 22.36
C TRP A 92 2.83 -31.59 20.95
N LEU A 93 2.25 -30.40 20.78
CA LEU A 93 1.69 -29.95 19.55
C LEU A 93 2.21 -28.53 19.24
N VAL A 94 2.39 -28.22 17.96
CA VAL A 94 2.62 -26.85 17.53
C VAL A 94 1.39 -26.37 16.74
N ALA A 95 0.72 -25.36 17.28
CA ALA A 95 -0.39 -24.69 16.61
C ALA A 95 0.18 -23.67 15.61
N PRO A 96 0.01 -23.87 14.27
CA PRO A 96 0.55 -22.97 13.29
C PRO A 96 0.00 -21.54 13.44
N GLU A 97 0.88 -20.54 13.31
CA GLU A 97 0.50 -19.12 13.24
C GLU A 97 -0.32 -18.82 11.99
N ASP A 98 0.02 -19.44 10.89
CA ASP A 98 -0.77 -19.36 9.68
C ASP A 98 -1.93 -20.36 9.73
N LYS A 99 -3.10 -19.89 10.08
CA LYS A 99 -4.31 -20.72 10.23
C LYS A 99 -4.76 -21.41 8.92
N ARG A 100 -4.16 -21.07 7.78
CA ARG A 100 -4.41 -21.73 6.50
C ARG A 100 -3.86 -23.17 6.46
N TYR A 101 -2.92 -23.53 7.38
CA TYR A 101 -2.48 -24.91 7.53
C TYR A 101 -3.58 -25.83 8.07
N GLY A 102 -4.50 -25.30 8.90
CA GLY A 102 -5.73 -25.99 9.34
C GLY A 102 -5.54 -27.14 10.29
N GLN A 103 -4.30 -27.56 10.61
CA GLN A 103 -3.97 -28.68 11.48
C GLN A 103 -2.75 -28.34 12.35
N ASP A 104 -2.77 -28.82 13.58
CA ASP A 104 -1.62 -28.74 14.48
C ASP A 104 -0.58 -29.81 14.12
N VAL A 105 0.70 -29.48 14.33
CA VAL A 105 1.82 -30.37 14.05
C VAL A 105 2.20 -31.12 15.32
N LEU A 106 2.18 -32.45 15.28
CA LEU A 106 2.61 -33.31 16.39
C LEU A 106 4.14 -33.24 16.52
N ILE A 107 4.61 -33.05 17.75
CA ILE A 107 6.04 -33.06 18.05
C ILE A 107 6.36 -34.28 18.94
N PRO A 108 7.12 -35.27 18.44
CA PRO A 108 7.52 -36.44 19.23
C PRO A 108 8.37 -36.06 20.46
N LYS A 109 8.29 -36.88 21.49
CA LYS A 109 9.19 -36.79 22.68
C LYS A 109 10.64 -36.80 22.19
N GLY A 110 11.42 -35.79 22.57
CA GLY A 110 12.83 -35.66 22.15
C GLY A 110 13.04 -34.77 20.90
N ALA A 111 11.97 -34.40 20.16
CA ALA A 111 12.03 -33.45 19.03
C ALA A 111 11.65 -32.01 19.43
N THR A 112 11.39 -31.78 20.73
CA THR A 112 11.08 -30.44 21.29
C THR A 112 12.31 -29.57 21.51
N GLY A 113 13.52 -30.16 21.52
CA GLY A 113 14.74 -29.45 21.89
C GLY A 113 14.64 -28.83 23.30
N MET A 114 15.01 -27.56 23.43
CA MET A 114 14.90 -26.78 24.67
C MET A 114 13.64 -25.92 24.76
N ALA A 115 12.70 -26.08 23.83
CA ALA A 115 11.48 -25.28 23.77
C ALA A 115 10.54 -25.57 24.96
N LYS A 116 9.87 -24.52 25.42
CA LYS A 116 8.89 -24.57 26.53
C LYS A 116 7.48 -24.34 26.00
N PRO A 117 6.43 -24.86 26.67
CA PRO A 117 5.05 -24.57 26.31
C PRO A 117 4.78 -23.05 26.31
N GLY A 118 4.08 -22.57 25.30
CA GLY A 118 3.77 -21.14 25.12
C GLY A 118 4.72 -20.43 24.17
N GLN A 119 5.94 -20.95 23.97
CA GLN A 119 6.93 -20.31 23.10
C GLN A 119 6.57 -20.45 21.62
N VAL A 120 6.99 -19.46 20.86
CA VAL A 120 6.93 -19.46 19.39
C VAL A 120 8.15 -20.22 18.86
N VAL A 121 7.90 -21.19 18.00
CA VAL A 121 8.92 -22.09 17.47
C VAL A 121 8.81 -22.24 15.95
N VAL A 122 9.91 -22.63 15.34
CA VAL A 122 9.98 -23.02 13.93
C VAL A 122 10.06 -24.53 13.85
N VAL A 123 9.21 -25.13 13.04
CA VAL A 123 9.07 -26.57 12.89
C VAL A 123 9.33 -26.99 11.45
N GLU A 124 10.16 -27.99 11.29
CA GLU A 124 10.33 -28.72 10.04
C GLU A 124 9.51 -30.01 10.08
N LEU A 125 8.71 -30.28 9.05
CA LEU A 125 7.93 -31.50 8.98
C LEU A 125 8.85 -32.72 8.71
N THR A 126 8.72 -33.75 9.55
CA THR A 126 9.37 -35.02 9.33
C THR A 126 8.43 -36.02 8.65
N GLU A 127 7.13 -35.93 8.94
CA GLU A 127 6.09 -36.71 8.28
C GLU A 127 4.98 -35.78 7.84
N PRO A 128 4.59 -35.79 6.54
CA PRO A 128 3.51 -34.96 6.05
C PRO A 128 2.15 -35.44 6.55
N PRO A 129 1.10 -34.61 6.52
CA PRO A 129 -0.23 -35.03 6.89
C PRO A 129 -0.76 -36.10 5.93
N ALA A 130 -1.57 -37.01 6.46
CA ALA A 130 -2.28 -38.05 5.73
C ALA A 130 -3.77 -38.02 6.07
N LEU A 131 -4.60 -38.73 5.31
CA LEU A 131 -6.06 -38.79 5.49
C LEU A 131 -6.46 -39.16 6.94
N TYR A 132 -5.64 -39.97 7.62
CA TYR A 132 -5.86 -40.45 8.99
C TYR A 132 -4.68 -40.18 9.92
N GLY A 133 -3.73 -39.31 9.53
CA GLY A 133 -2.56 -38.96 10.30
C GLY A 133 -2.30 -37.48 10.34
N GLN A 134 -2.04 -36.94 11.54
CA GLN A 134 -1.61 -35.55 11.71
C GLN A 134 -0.18 -35.36 11.17
N PRO A 135 0.21 -34.19 10.73
CA PRO A 135 1.59 -33.91 10.39
C PRO A 135 2.49 -34.04 11.61
N VAL A 136 3.67 -34.62 11.44
CA VAL A 136 4.69 -34.78 12.49
C VAL A 136 5.89 -33.90 12.14
N GLY A 137 6.46 -33.23 13.12
CA GLY A 137 7.60 -32.35 12.91
C GLY A 137 8.61 -32.37 14.05
N ARG A 138 9.71 -31.66 13.80
CA ARG A 138 10.75 -31.39 14.82
C ARG A 138 10.93 -29.87 14.94
N ILE A 139 11.19 -29.39 16.14
CA ILE A 139 11.53 -27.98 16.37
C ILE A 139 12.97 -27.76 15.92
N THR A 140 13.18 -26.81 15.04
CA THR A 140 14.49 -26.42 14.51
C THR A 140 15.00 -25.14 15.16
N GLU A 141 14.09 -24.22 15.55
CA GLU A 141 14.44 -22.94 16.16
C GLU A 141 13.41 -22.56 17.22
N VAL A 142 13.86 -21.93 18.32
CA VAL A 142 13.00 -21.33 19.35
C VAL A 142 13.15 -19.83 19.24
N LEU A 143 12.05 -19.14 18.89
CA LEU A 143 12.05 -17.69 18.68
C LEU A 143 11.92 -16.90 19.99
N GLY A 144 11.18 -17.43 20.97
CA GLY A 144 10.93 -16.79 22.27
C GLY A 144 9.47 -16.80 22.68
N GLU A 145 9.12 -15.95 23.64
CA GLU A 145 7.73 -15.81 24.10
C GLU A 145 6.93 -14.93 23.13
N VAL A 146 5.61 -15.18 23.02
CA VAL A 146 4.74 -14.44 22.09
C VAL A 146 4.66 -12.94 22.41
N ASP A 147 4.88 -12.56 23.65
CA ASP A 147 4.83 -11.18 24.11
C ASP A 147 6.19 -10.47 24.09
N ASP A 148 7.26 -11.17 23.68
CA ASP A 148 8.59 -10.57 23.55
C ASP A 148 8.56 -9.42 22.51
N PRO A 149 9.27 -8.32 22.80
CA PRO A 149 9.32 -7.18 21.86
C PRO A 149 9.94 -7.60 20.52
N GLY A 150 9.20 -7.40 19.42
CA GLY A 150 9.65 -7.74 18.07
C GLY A 150 9.27 -9.14 17.60
N MET A 151 8.62 -9.96 18.43
CA MET A 151 8.16 -11.29 18.06
C MET A 151 7.22 -11.26 16.84
N GLU A 152 6.40 -10.22 16.74
CA GLU A 152 5.53 -9.99 15.59
C GLU A 152 6.30 -9.90 14.27
N ILE A 153 7.50 -9.30 14.30
CA ILE A 153 8.38 -9.17 13.14
C ILE A 153 9.03 -10.51 12.81
N GLU A 154 9.55 -11.23 13.84
CA GLU A 154 10.17 -12.55 13.67
C GLU A 154 9.18 -13.56 13.05
N ILE A 155 7.94 -13.54 13.52
CA ILE A 155 6.85 -14.36 12.96
C ILE A 155 6.57 -13.96 11.49
N ALA A 156 6.39 -12.67 11.21
CA ALA A 156 6.06 -12.20 9.87
C ALA A 156 7.17 -12.50 8.87
N VAL A 157 8.42 -12.27 9.24
CA VAL A 157 9.59 -12.52 8.39
C VAL A 157 9.61 -13.96 7.91
N ARG A 158 9.42 -14.93 8.81
CA ARG A 158 9.43 -16.36 8.48
C ARG A 158 8.13 -16.80 7.78
N LYS A 159 6.98 -16.31 8.22
CA LYS A 159 5.66 -16.60 7.64
C LYS A 159 5.57 -16.22 6.17
N TYR A 160 6.14 -15.07 5.82
CA TYR A 160 6.15 -14.56 4.45
C TYR A 160 7.42 -14.94 3.69
N GLY A 161 8.37 -15.63 4.32
CA GLY A 161 9.64 -16.01 3.70
C GLY A 161 10.47 -14.79 3.27
N VAL A 162 10.50 -13.75 4.10
CA VAL A 162 11.33 -12.56 3.84
C VAL A 162 12.79 -12.91 4.11
N PRO A 163 13.70 -12.77 3.12
CA PRO A 163 15.13 -12.98 3.34
C PRO A 163 15.66 -11.95 4.36
N HIS A 164 16.12 -12.41 5.52
CA HIS A 164 16.52 -11.52 6.62
C HIS A 164 18.00 -11.66 7.01
N GLU A 165 18.65 -12.70 6.56
CA GLU A 165 20.09 -12.90 6.73
C GLU A 165 20.81 -12.69 5.39
N PHE A 166 21.99 -12.09 5.41
CA PHE A 166 22.82 -11.96 4.23
C PHE A 166 23.74 -13.18 4.09
N SER A 167 23.99 -13.61 2.86
CA SER A 167 24.90 -14.70 2.57
C SER A 167 26.35 -14.35 2.99
N GLU A 168 27.16 -15.37 3.29
CA GLU A 168 28.58 -15.17 3.61
C GLU A 168 29.33 -14.47 2.47
N ALA A 169 29.00 -14.78 1.20
CA ALA A 169 29.58 -14.14 0.04
C ALA A 169 29.24 -12.63 0.00
N CYS A 170 27.99 -12.27 0.29
CA CYS A 170 27.55 -10.89 0.38
C CYS A 170 28.29 -10.12 1.48
N LEU A 171 28.36 -10.71 2.70
CA LEU A 171 29.02 -10.10 3.85
C LEU A 171 30.53 -9.93 3.61
N ALA A 172 31.20 -10.92 3.03
CA ALA A 172 32.62 -10.86 2.70
C ALA A 172 32.90 -9.75 1.68
N GLU A 173 32.07 -9.63 0.63
CA GLU A 173 32.20 -8.59 -0.38
C GLU A 173 31.92 -7.20 0.23
N ALA A 174 30.87 -7.04 1.04
CA ALA A 174 30.57 -5.80 1.73
C ALA A 174 31.72 -5.35 2.65
N LYS A 175 32.33 -6.30 3.37
CA LYS A 175 33.49 -6.01 4.24
C LYS A 175 34.71 -5.53 3.44
N ALA A 176 34.91 -6.03 2.23
CA ALA A 176 36.01 -5.65 1.35
C ALA A 176 35.85 -4.25 0.71
N LEU A 177 34.64 -3.70 0.70
CA LEU A 177 34.40 -2.34 0.20
C LEU A 177 35.08 -1.28 1.08
N PRO A 178 35.51 -0.15 0.50
CA PRO A 178 36.09 0.95 1.26
C PRO A 178 35.04 1.63 2.15
N ASP A 179 35.50 2.31 3.20
CA ASP A 179 34.61 3.09 4.08
C ASP A 179 34.33 4.50 3.54
N LYS A 180 35.11 4.95 2.55
CA LYS A 180 34.99 6.29 1.93
C LYS A 180 35.13 6.17 0.41
N VAL A 181 34.58 7.15 -0.29
CA VAL A 181 34.77 7.31 -1.75
C VAL A 181 36.24 7.52 -2.04
N ARG A 182 36.80 6.67 -2.91
CA ARG A 182 38.25 6.74 -3.29
C ARG A 182 38.45 7.71 -4.42
N ALA A 183 39.66 8.26 -4.53
CA ALA A 183 40.03 9.15 -5.62
C ALA A 183 39.84 8.52 -7.03
N GLN A 184 40.03 7.21 -7.14
CA GLN A 184 39.78 6.50 -8.41
C GLN A 184 38.28 6.43 -8.79
N ASP A 185 37.37 6.39 -7.80
CA ASP A 185 35.95 6.31 -8.01
C ASP A 185 35.35 7.65 -8.46
N LYS A 186 36.10 8.75 -8.25
CA LYS A 186 35.74 10.11 -8.70
C LYS A 186 36.13 10.39 -10.15
N ARG A 187 37.00 9.55 -10.74
CA ARG A 187 37.46 9.74 -12.13
C ARG A 187 36.28 9.63 -13.10
N GLN A 188 36.30 10.49 -14.11
CA GLN A 188 35.27 10.55 -15.16
C GLN A 188 33.86 10.89 -14.65
N ARG A 189 33.78 11.54 -13.47
CA ARG A 189 32.53 12.05 -12.91
C ARG A 189 32.54 13.56 -12.88
N ILE A 190 31.37 14.16 -13.03
CA ILE A 190 31.20 15.60 -12.86
C ILE A 190 31.33 15.92 -11.38
N ASP A 191 32.10 16.92 -11.04
CA ASP A 191 32.23 17.40 -9.67
C ASP A 191 31.10 18.40 -9.36
N LEU A 192 30.27 18.05 -8.42
CA LEU A 192 29.16 18.86 -7.89
C LEU A 192 29.30 19.12 -6.40
N THR A 193 30.52 18.99 -5.86
CA THR A 193 30.76 19.18 -4.42
C THR A 193 30.51 20.62 -3.96
N ASP A 194 30.61 21.61 -4.87
CA ASP A 194 30.30 23.02 -4.60
C ASP A 194 28.80 23.38 -4.81
N VAL A 195 28.02 22.47 -5.44
CA VAL A 195 26.58 22.69 -5.64
C VAL A 195 25.82 22.37 -4.35
N PRO A 196 24.98 23.28 -3.84
CA PRO A 196 24.34 23.10 -2.55
C PRO A 196 23.16 22.12 -2.59
N LEU A 197 23.43 20.90 -2.99
CA LEU A 197 22.52 19.77 -2.92
C LEU A 197 22.18 19.44 -1.47
N VAL A 198 20.92 19.16 -1.18
CA VAL A 198 20.43 18.82 0.16
C VAL A 198 19.59 17.56 0.13
N THR A 199 19.62 16.79 1.22
CA THR A 199 18.70 15.67 1.45
C THR A 199 17.52 16.13 2.32
N ILE A 200 16.30 15.65 2.01
CA ILE A 200 15.06 15.97 2.74
C ILE A 200 14.29 14.68 2.97
N ASP A 201 14.28 14.18 4.21
CA ASP A 201 13.73 12.88 4.57
C ASP A 201 13.03 12.89 5.93
N GLY A 202 12.52 11.74 6.37
CA GLY A 202 11.98 11.56 7.71
C GLY A 202 13.06 11.68 8.79
N GLU A 203 12.62 11.91 10.02
CA GLU A 203 13.51 12.10 11.19
C GLU A 203 14.40 10.87 11.42
N ASP A 204 13.86 9.66 11.23
CA ASP A 204 14.51 8.37 11.51
C ASP A 204 15.26 7.79 10.30
N ALA A 205 15.21 8.44 9.13
CA ALA A 205 15.87 7.97 7.93
C ALA A 205 17.41 7.96 8.06
N ARG A 206 18.05 6.91 7.54
CA ARG A 206 19.52 6.73 7.50
C ARG A 206 20.04 6.39 6.12
N ASP A 207 19.19 5.97 5.23
CA ASP A 207 19.45 5.53 3.85
C ASP A 207 18.96 6.58 2.85
N PHE A 208 19.72 7.69 2.76
CA PHE A 208 19.38 8.81 1.88
C PHE A 208 19.65 8.45 0.43
N ASP A 209 18.62 8.10 -0.32
CA ASP A 209 18.71 7.77 -1.73
C ASP A 209 18.89 9.00 -2.62
N ASP A 210 18.29 10.15 -2.25
CA ASP A 210 18.17 11.34 -3.10
C ASP A 210 18.64 12.62 -2.43
N ALA A 211 19.21 13.50 -3.26
CA ALA A 211 19.49 14.88 -2.92
C ALA A 211 19.02 15.79 -4.05
N VAL A 212 18.54 16.97 -3.71
CA VAL A 212 17.91 17.89 -4.65
C VAL A 212 18.53 19.29 -4.58
N TYR A 213 18.56 19.98 -5.73
CA TYR A 213 18.91 21.39 -5.83
C TYR A 213 18.12 22.03 -6.95
N CYS A 214 17.72 23.27 -6.78
CA CYS A 214 16.98 24.01 -7.78
C CYS A 214 17.44 25.46 -7.87
N GLU A 215 17.65 25.93 -9.09
CA GLU A 215 17.96 27.31 -9.39
C GLU A 215 17.03 27.88 -10.48
N PRO A 216 16.70 29.20 -10.43
CA PRO A 216 16.01 29.85 -11.52
C PRO A 216 16.84 29.84 -12.80
N ALA A 217 16.22 29.49 -13.92
CA ALA A 217 16.88 29.39 -15.21
C ALA A 217 16.02 29.94 -16.33
N LYS A 218 16.65 30.18 -17.50
CA LYS A 218 15.93 30.52 -18.73
C LYS A 218 15.70 29.24 -19.53
N VAL A 219 14.45 28.94 -19.84
CA VAL A 219 14.04 27.83 -20.69
C VAL A 219 13.52 28.41 -22.00
N GLY A 220 14.36 28.36 -23.02
CA GLY A 220 14.13 29.09 -24.27
C GLY A 220 14.09 30.60 -24.03
N ARG A 221 12.94 31.24 -24.29
CA ARG A 221 12.71 32.70 -24.07
C ARG A 221 11.96 33.01 -22.78
N THR A 222 11.57 32.00 -21.99
CA THR A 222 10.75 32.14 -20.79
C THR A 222 11.56 31.85 -19.51
N LYS A 223 11.04 32.31 -18.37
CA LYS A 223 11.54 31.93 -17.06
C LYS A 223 11.16 30.47 -16.79
N GLY A 224 11.99 29.78 -16.04
CA GLY A 224 11.78 28.43 -15.58
C GLY A 224 12.84 28.10 -14.52
N TRP A 225 13.14 26.84 -14.36
CA TRP A 225 14.09 26.34 -13.36
C TRP A 225 14.98 25.26 -13.94
N ARG A 226 16.18 25.16 -13.40
CA ARG A 226 17.02 23.99 -13.50
C ARG A 226 16.88 23.20 -12.20
N LEU A 227 16.39 21.97 -12.28
CA LEU A 227 16.23 21.06 -11.15
C LEU A 227 17.22 19.91 -11.29
N LEU A 228 18.08 19.74 -10.30
CA LEU A 228 18.98 18.61 -10.17
C LEU A 228 18.40 17.62 -9.18
N VAL A 229 18.27 16.37 -9.61
CA VAL A 229 17.92 15.23 -8.75
C VAL A 229 19.11 14.28 -8.80
N ALA A 230 19.86 14.22 -7.71
CA ALA A 230 21.04 13.39 -7.56
C ALA A 230 20.66 12.14 -6.75
N ILE A 231 20.84 10.96 -7.35
CA ILE A 231 20.48 9.68 -6.74
C ILE A 231 21.73 8.87 -6.44
N ALA A 232 21.79 8.24 -5.28
CA ALA A 232 22.89 7.39 -4.84
C ALA A 232 23.31 6.39 -5.92
N ASP A 233 24.58 6.40 -6.30
CA ASP A 233 25.10 5.51 -7.35
C ASP A 233 25.47 4.13 -6.80
N VAL A 234 24.45 3.39 -6.36
CA VAL A 234 24.56 2.02 -5.83
C VAL A 234 25.25 1.09 -6.84
N SER A 235 24.97 1.27 -8.13
CA SER A 235 25.51 0.44 -9.21
C SER A 235 27.02 0.56 -9.40
N ASN A 236 27.69 1.53 -8.76
CA ASN A 236 29.13 1.61 -8.71
C ASN A 236 29.76 0.55 -7.79
N TYR A 237 29.07 0.21 -6.73
CA TYR A 237 29.55 -0.70 -5.69
C TYR A 237 28.95 -2.11 -5.86
N VAL A 238 27.69 -2.21 -6.21
CA VAL A 238 26.97 -3.48 -6.43
C VAL A 238 27.11 -3.89 -7.88
N ARG A 239 28.12 -4.73 -8.16
CA ARG A 239 28.42 -5.20 -9.51
C ARG A 239 27.47 -6.33 -9.90
N THR A 240 27.07 -6.34 -11.15
CA THR A 240 26.20 -7.39 -11.70
C THR A 240 26.79 -8.79 -11.46
N GLY A 241 26.03 -9.67 -10.82
CA GLY A 241 26.40 -11.06 -10.52
C GLY A 241 27.33 -11.23 -9.31
N SER A 242 27.64 -10.17 -8.56
CA SER A 242 28.41 -10.27 -7.32
C SER A 242 27.57 -10.84 -6.16
N GLY A 243 28.21 -11.21 -5.05
CA GLY A 243 27.51 -11.73 -3.86
C GLY A 243 26.48 -10.76 -3.33
N ILE A 244 26.79 -9.45 -3.30
CA ILE A 244 25.83 -8.42 -2.88
C ILE A 244 24.67 -8.32 -3.89
N ASP A 245 24.94 -8.44 -5.19
CA ASP A 245 23.90 -8.35 -6.23
C ASP A 245 22.92 -9.52 -6.18
N VAL A 246 23.42 -10.72 -5.91
CA VAL A 246 22.59 -11.93 -5.77
C VAL A 246 21.63 -11.79 -4.59
N ASP A 247 22.13 -11.38 -3.41
CA ASP A 247 21.30 -11.17 -2.24
C ASP A 247 20.31 -10.00 -2.43
N ALA A 248 20.76 -8.90 -3.07
CA ALA A 248 19.90 -7.76 -3.36
C ALA A 248 18.77 -8.13 -4.33
N TYR A 249 19.03 -9.00 -5.32
CA TYR A 249 18.01 -9.52 -6.21
C TYR A 249 17.00 -10.42 -5.47
N ASP A 250 17.46 -11.35 -4.65
CA ASP A 250 16.60 -12.24 -3.89
C ASP A 250 15.65 -11.47 -2.97
N ARG A 251 16.15 -10.43 -2.32
CA ARG A 251 15.37 -9.50 -1.51
C ARG A 251 14.44 -8.61 -2.33
N ALA A 252 14.93 -8.11 -3.46
CA ALA A 252 14.33 -7.18 -4.42
C ALA A 252 13.87 -5.83 -3.86
N THR A 253 13.55 -5.75 -2.58
CA THR A 253 13.16 -4.51 -1.88
C THR A 253 13.50 -4.59 -0.40
N SER A 254 13.78 -3.45 0.22
CA SER A 254 13.82 -3.34 1.69
C SER A 254 12.40 -3.50 2.24
N VAL A 255 12.28 -4.08 3.44
CA VAL A 255 11.01 -4.25 4.14
C VAL A 255 11.00 -3.38 5.39
N TYR A 256 10.01 -2.49 5.48
CA TYR A 256 9.89 -1.52 6.58
C TYR A 256 8.80 -1.97 7.55
N PHE A 257 9.21 -2.36 8.75
CA PHE A 257 8.33 -2.60 9.88
C PHE A 257 8.33 -1.40 10.83
N PRO A 258 7.32 -1.22 11.68
CA PRO A 258 7.21 -0.03 12.55
C PRO A 258 8.45 0.26 13.42
N ARG A 259 9.28 -0.74 13.69
CA ARG A 259 10.47 -0.59 14.57
C ARG A 259 11.75 -1.18 14.00
N ARG A 260 11.69 -1.81 12.84
CA ARG A 260 12.83 -2.51 12.24
C ARG A 260 12.76 -2.45 10.73
N VAL A 261 13.88 -2.22 10.10
CA VAL A 261 14.02 -2.33 8.65
C VAL A 261 14.83 -3.58 8.34
N ILE A 262 14.36 -4.38 7.38
CA ILE A 262 15.17 -5.44 6.77
C ILE A 262 15.65 -4.87 5.44
N PRO A 263 16.92 -4.42 5.35
CA PRO A 263 17.42 -3.69 4.19
C PRO A 263 17.70 -4.63 3.02
N MET A 264 17.53 -4.12 1.80
CA MET A 264 17.93 -4.82 0.57
C MET A 264 19.45 -5.00 0.48
N LEU A 265 20.22 -4.04 0.96
CA LEU A 265 21.68 -4.02 0.93
C LEU A 265 22.25 -4.05 2.36
N PRO A 266 23.46 -4.60 2.57
CA PRO A 266 24.15 -4.49 3.85
C PRO A 266 24.27 -3.05 4.34
N GLU A 267 24.16 -2.81 5.66
CA GLU A 267 24.14 -1.47 6.26
C GLU A 267 25.41 -0.63 5.92
N LYS A 268 26.55 -1.27 5.70
CA LYS A 268 27.76 -0.60 5.22
C LYS A 268 27.54 0.15 3.90
N LEU A 269 26.62 -0.34 3.07
CA LEU A 269 26.20 0.31 1.82
C LEU A 269 24.98 1.20 2.06
N SER A 270 23.88 0.65 2.59
CA SER A 270 22.61 1.36 2.67
C SER A 270 22.67 2.59 3.56
N ASN A 271 23.28 2.51 4.74
CA ASN A 271 23.40 3.62 5.69
C ASN A 271 24.75 4.36 5.56
N GLY A 272 25.74 3.70 4.92
CA GLY A 272 27.13 4.18 4.85
C GLY A 272 27.50 4.73 3.49
N LEU A 273 28.14 3.89 2.67
CA LEU A 273 28.84 4.31 1.45
C LEU A 273 27.92 4.84 0.33
N CYS A 274 26.69 4.30 0.23
CA CYS A 274 25.71 4.74 -0.76
C CYS A 274 24.85 5.90 -0.25
N SER A 275 24.50 5.91 1.05
CA SER A 275 23.66 6.97 1.62
C SER A 275 24.29 8.35 1.42
N LEU A 276 23.50 9.31 0.90
CA LEU A 276 23.94 10.69 0.62
C LEU A 276 24.05 11.51 1.91
N ASN A 277 24.84 10.99 2.85
CA ASN A 277 25.11 11.63 4.14
C ASN A 277 25.73 13.02 3.97
N PRO A 278 25.45 13.98 4.87
CA PRO A 278 25.98 15.33 4.80
C PRO A 278 27.50 15.36 5.02
N ASP A 279 28.13 16.39 4.45
CA ASP A 279 29.54 16.78 4.65
C ASP A 279 30.57 15.71 4.25
N VAL A 280 30.20 14.78 3.38
CA VAL A 280 31.10 13.75 2.85
C VAL A 280 30.89 13.54 1.35
N ASP A 281 31.96 13.18 0.64
CA ASP A 281 31.89 12.83 -0.77
C ASP A 281 30.97 11.61 -0.96
N ARG A 282 30.05 11.72 -1.91
CA ARG A 282 29.19 10.62 -2.35
C ARG A 282 29.12 10.54 -3.86
N LEU A 283 29.03 9.32 -4.36
CA LEU A 283 28.83 9.07 -5.78
C LEU A 283 27.33 9.07 -6.08
N CYS A 284 26.94 9.79 -7.12
CA CYS A 284 25.57 9.85 -7.56
C CYS A 284 25.40 9.74 -9.07
N MET A 285 24.21 9.39 -9.50
CA MET A 285 23.69 9.55 -10.84
C MET A 285 22.71 10.73 -10.83
N VAL A 286 22.95 11.72 -11.64
CA VAL A 286 22.15 12.94 -11.68
C VAL A 286 21.20 12.93 -12.86
N CYS A 287 19.93 13.24 -12.59
CA CYS A 287 18.96 13.70 -13.56
C CYS A 287 18.90 15.23 -13.47
N ASP A 288 19.41 15.91 -14.50
CA ASP A 288 19.50 17.37 -14.58
C ASP A 288 18.45 17.86 -15.58
N MET A 289 17.45 18.57 -15.09
CA MET A 289 16.22 18.91 -15.82
C MET A 289 16.05 20.41 -15.96
N MET A 290 15.64 20.85 -17.16
CA MET A 290 15.15 22.21 -17.43
C MET A 290 13.63 22.20 -17.42
N ILE A 291 13.01 22.87 -16.44
CA ILE A 291 11.57 22.89 -16.22
C ILE A 291 11.00 24.27 -16.57
N THR A 292 9.94 24.29 -17.39
CA THR A 292 9.25 25.52 -17.77
C THR A 292 8.42 26.09 -16.61
N ALA A 293 8.01 27.36 -16.71
CA ALA A 293 7.09 27.99 -15.75
C ALA A 293 5.71 27.28 -15.65
N LYS A 294 5.40 26.39 -16.60
CA LYS A 294 4.18 25.56 -16.57
C LYS A 294 4.39 24.17 -15.95
N GLY A 295 5.60 23.89 -15.44
CA GLY A 295 5.92 22.59 -14.86
C GLY A 295 6.21 21.48 -15.88
N GLU A 296 6.46 21.82 -17.14
CA GLU A 296 6.77 20.85 -18.19
C GLU A 296 8.30 20.69 -18.28
N VAL A 297 8.81 19.46 -18.31
CA VAL A 297 10.23 19.19 -18.55
C VAL A 297 10.52 19.47 -20.02
N HIS A 298 11.33 20.50 -20.28
CA HIS A 298 11.72 20.92 -21.62
C HIS A 298 12.92 20.14 -22.16
N ALA A 299 13.88 19.86 -21.30
CA ALA A 299 15.09 19.10 -21.62
C ALA A 299 15.64 18.46 -20.35
N TYR A 300 16.34 17.37 -20.50
CA TYR A 300 17.02 16.69 -19.41
C TYR A 300 18.28 15.98 -19.89
N GLN A 301 19.17 15.68 -18.96
CA GLN A 301 20.35 14.85 -19.19
C GLN A 301 20.69 14.01 -17.97
N PHE A 302 21.37 12.88 -18.20
CA PHE A 302 21.90 12.02 -17.15
C PHE A 302 23.42 12.01 -17.19
N TYR A 303 24.05 12.04 -16.02
CA TYR A 303 25.50 11.88 -15.89
C TYR A 303 25.88 11.38 -14.48
N PRO A 304 26.99 10.61 -14.37
CA PRO A 304 27.57 10.26 -13.08
C PRO A 304 28.31 11.46 -12.48
N ALA A 305 28.12 11.70 -11.18
CA ALA A 305 28.74 12.80 -10.47
C ALA A 305 29.30 12.40 -9.10
N VAL A 306 30.09 13.31 -8.54
CA VAL A 306 30.46 13.33 -7.11
C VAL A 306 29.79 14.54 -6.49
N MET A 307 29.21 14.38 -5.34
CA MET A 307 28.52 15.44 -4.63
C MET A 307 28.83 15.45 -3.15
N HIS A 308 28.55 16.59 -2.50
CA HIS A 308 28.35 16.74 -1.06
C HIS A 308 26.89 17.06 -0.78
N SER A 309 26.28 16.43 0.23
CA SER A 309 25.05 16.95 0.80
C SER A 309 25.40 18.09 1.76
N HIS A 310 25.04 19.32 1.42
CA HIS A 310 25.34 20.51 2.22
C HIS A 310 24.46 20.66 3.44
N ALA A 311 23.34 19.93 3.50
CA ALA A 311 22.50 19.83 4.68
C ALA A 311 21.59 18.60 4.58
N ARG A 312 21.38 17.95 5.74
CA ARG A 312 20.24 17.05 5.94
C ARG A 312 19.10 17.85 6.55
N PHE A 313 17.95 17.81 5.91
CA PHE A 313 16.70 18.36 6.42
C PHE A 313 15.72 17.25 6.74
N THR A 314 14.78 17.53 7.66
CA THR A 314 13.58 16.72 7.83
C THR A 314 12.38 17.37 7.12
N TYR A 315 11.36 16.57 6.78
CA TYR A 315 10.12 17.11 6.21
C TYR A 315 9.46 18.14 7.12
N THR A 316 9.56 17.96 8.43
CA THR A 316 9.03 18.89 9.45
C THR A 316 9.80 20.20 9.44
N GLU A 317 11.14 20.14 9.38
CA GLU A 317 12.00 21.32 9.34
C GLU A 317 11.75 22.16 8.08
N VAL A 318 11.70 21.52 6.90
CA VAL A 318 11.41 22.21 5.63
C VAL A 318 10.03 22.82 5.63
N ALA A 319 9.00 22.11 6.12
CA ALA A 319 7.65 22.65 6.20
C ALA A 319 7.60 23.90 7.12
N ALA A 320 8.31 23.90 8.25
CA ALA A 320 8.40 25.04 9.14
C ALA A 320 9.11 26.25 8.47
N ILE A 321 10.18 26.00 7.71
CA ILE A 321 10.91 27.05 6.97
C ILE A 321 10.01 27.65 5.87
N LEU A 322 9.29 26.83 5.12
CA LEU A 322 8.39 27.28 4.05
C LEU A 322 7.20 28.07 4.62
N ALA A 323 6.69 27.67 5.77
CA ALA A 323 5.61 28.39 6.46
C ALA A 323 6.06 29.75 7.04
N ASN A 324 7.32 29.85 7.52
CA ASN A 324 7.85 31.09 8.09
C ASN A 324 9.35 31.23 7.79
N THR A 325 9.67 31.94 6.70
CA THR A 325 11.04 32.20 6.24
C THR A 325 11.88 33.09 7.17
N ARG A 326 11.29 33.62 8.24
CA ARG A 326 11.95 34.40 9.30
C ARG A 326 11.85 33.71 10.65
N GLY A 327 11.36 32.49 10.69
CA GLY A 327 11.22 31.68 11.91
C GLY A 327 12.56 31.13 12.42
N PRO A 328 12.57 30.48 13.59
CA PRO A 328 13.78 29.96 14.20
C PRO A 328 14.45 28.87 13.32
N GLU A 329 13.67 28.05 12.64
CA GLU A 329 14.20 27.03 11.73
C GLU A 329 14.90 27.67 10.52
N ALA A 330 14.28 28.69 9.91
CA ALA A 330 14.88 29.45 8.82
C ALA A 330 16.15 30.19 9.25
N ALA A 331 16.19 30.73 10.47
CA ALA A 331 17.37 31.41 11.03
C ALA A 331 18.56 30.45 11.20
N ARG A 332 18.31 29.19 11.61
CA ARG A 332 19.35 28.15 11.74
C ARG A 332 19.91 27.71 10.37
N ARG A 333 19.13 27.81 9.32
CA ARG A 333 19.44 27.34 7.95
C ARG A 333 19.47 28.49 6.93
N GLN A 334 19.77 29.69 7.37
CA GLN A 334 19.64 30.92 6.57
C GLN A 334 20.26 30.82 5.19
N GLU A 335 21.42 30.16 5.05
CA GLU A 335 22.12 29.99 3.78
C GLU A 335 21.34 29.12 2.76
N ARG A 336 20.42 28.27 3.21
CA ARG A 336 19.66 27.31 2.38
C ARG A 336 18.22 27.73 2.13
N VAL A 337 17.74 28.78 2.81
CA VAL A 337 16.33 29.23 2.70
C VAL A 337 15.96 29.55 1.26
N GLN A 338 16.84 30.24 0.52
CA GLN A 338 16.55 30.60 -0.88
C GLN A 338 16.50 29.36 -1.78
N ASP A 339 17.35 28.37 -1.57
CA ASP A 339 17.35 27.12 -2.32
C ASP A 339 16.05 26.33 -2.09
N LEU A 340 15.56 26.29 -0.85
CA LEU A 340 14.28 25.67 -0.49
C LEU A 340 13.09 26.44 -1.10
N LEU A 341 13.13 27.76 -1.19
CA LEU A 341 12.11 28.55 -1.87
C LEU A 341 12.09 28.28 -3.38
N ASN A 342 13.26 28.17 -4.01
CA ASN A 342 13.34 27.80 -5.42
C ASN A 342 12.76 26.39 -5.67
N LEU A 343 13.06 25.43 -4.78
CA LEU A 343 12.48 24.09 -4.81
C LEU A 343 10.95 24.13 -4.64
N HIS A 344 10.44 24.95 -3.75
CA HIS A 344 9.01 25.13 -3.55
C HIS A 344 8.32 25.76 -4.78
N ASP A 345 8.96 26.72 -5.44
CA ASP A 345 8.42 27.35 -6.65
C ASP A 345 8.33 26.36 -7.82
N VAL A 346 9.37 25.55 -8.06
CA VAL A 346 9.33 24.52 -9.10
C VAL A 346 8.31 23.42 -8.76
N PHE A 347 8.19 23.03 -7.49
CA PHE A 347 7.16 22.12 -7.02
C PHE A 347 5.75 22.61 -7.39
N ARG A 348 5.43 23.88 -7.12
CA ARG A 348 4.11 24.44 -7.47
C ARG A 348 3.85 24.40 -8.97
N ALA A 349 4.87 24.63 -9.79
CA ALA A 349 4.74 24.49 -11.24
C ALA A 349 4.48 23.04 -11.66
N LEU A 350 5.22 22.07 -11.08
CA LEU A 350 5.03 20.64 -11.33
C LEU A 350 3.63 20.17 -10.90
N LEU A 351 3.14 20.63 -9.75
CA LEU A 351 1.80 20.34 -9.26
C LEU A 351 0.71 20.84 -10.24
N THR A 352 0.88 22.06 -10.75
CA THR A 352 -0.02 22.59 -11.78
C THR A 352 -0.02 21.74 -13.05
N ALA A 353 1.16 21.24 -13.47
CA ALA A 353 1.25 20.33 -14.61
C ALA A 353 0.60 18.97 -14.32
N ARG A 354 0.71 18.45 -13.08
CA ARG A 354 0.03 17.24 -12.60
C ARG A 354 -1.48 17.35 -12.72
N GLU A 355 -2.05 18.45 -12.22
CA GLU A 355 -3.48 18.72 -12.30
C GLU A 355 -3.97 18.78 -13.76
N LYS A 356 -3.23 19.51 -14.62
CA LYS A 356 -3.55 19.65 -16.04
C LYS A 356 -3.46 18.33 -16.81
N ARG A 357 -2.55 17.43 -16.42
CA ARG A 357 -2.36 16.11 -17.03
C ARG A 357 -3.51 15.16 -16.69
N GLY A 358 -4.28 15.44 -15.65
CA GLY A 358 -5.39 14.60 -15.20
C GLY A 358 -4.97 13.49 -14.26
N ALA A 359 -3.84 13.64 -13.56
CA ALA A 359 -3.44 12.68 -12.54
C ALA A 359 -4.47 12.63 -11.41
N VAL A 360 -4.80 11.42 -10.96
CA VAL A 360 -5.79 11.22 -9.91
C VAL A 360 -5.07 11.28 -8.57
N ASP A 361 -5.51 12.21 -7.70
CA ASP A 361 -5.01 12.32 -6.33
C ASP A 361 -6.10 11.87 -5.36
N PHE A 362 -5.81 10.80 -4.61
CA PHE A 362 -6.69 10.31 -3.56
C PHE A 362 -6.00 10.53 -2.21
N ASP A 363 -6.57 11.39 -1.40
CA ASP A 363 -6.11 11.58 -0.02
C ASP A 363 -6.52 10.34 0.81
N THR A 364 -5.59 9.38 0.93
CA THR A 364 -5.73 8.26 1.86
C THR A 364 -5.01 8.57 3.16
N VAL A 365 -5.67 8.32 4.28
CA VAL A 365 -5.07 8.49 5.60
C VAL A 365 -4.15 7.30 5.88
N GLU A 366 -2.84 7.54 5.84
CA GLU A 366 -1.85 6.58 6.36
C GLU A 366 -1.71 6.78 7.87
N THR A 367 -1.44 5.70 8.60
CA THR A 367 -1.23 5.75 10.05
C THR A 367 0.20 5.40 10.41
N GLN A 368 0.71 6.05 11.44
CA GLN A 368 2.00 5.73 12.06
C GLN A 368 1.77 5.20 13.47
N ILE A 369 2.36 4.05 13.75
CA ILE A 369 2.37 3.47 15.09
C ILE A 369 3.58 4.06 15.83
N VAL A 370 3.33 4.78 16.91
CA VAL A 370 4.36 5.33 17.80
C VAL A 370 4.49 4.39 18.98
N CYS A 371 5.71 3.87 19.19
CA CYS A 371 6.03 2.97 20.30
C CYS A 371 6.89 3.70 21.35
N ASP A 372 6.75 3.26 22.61
CA ASP A 372 7.64 3.65 23.71
C ASP A 372 9.01 2.94 23.60
N ASP A 373 9.94 3.25 24.51
CA ASP A 373 11.28 2.65 24.59
C ASP A 373 11.25 1.13 24.83
N ASN A 374 10.15 0.60 25.38
CA ASN A 374 9.95 -0.82 25.64
C ASN A 374 9.26 -1.52 24.46
N GLY A 375 8.95 -0.79 23.38
CA GLY A 375 8.30 -1.31 22.21
C GLY A 375 6.79 -1.54 22.34
N ARG A 376 6.14 -0.96 23.36
CA ARG A 376 4.69 -0.94 23.47
C ARG A 376 4.14 0.23 22.66
N ILE A 377 2.95 0.06 22.09
CA ILE A 377 2.30 1.15 21.37
C ILE A 377 1.86 2.21 22.38
N GLU A 378 2.41 3.40 22.22
CA GLU A 378 1.97 4.60 22.96
C GLU A 378 0.71 5.18 22.32
N LYS A 379 0.74 5.35 20.99
CA LYS A 379 -0.38 5.91 20.21
C LYS A 379 -0.29 5.54 18.74
N ILE A 380 -1.42 5.59 18.07
CA ILE A 380 -1.54 5.47 16.61
C ILE A 380 -2.02 6.82 16.09
N VAL A 381 -1.24 7.44 15.23
CA VAL A 381 -1.51 8.80 14.72
C VAL A 381 -1.59 8.81 13.18
N PRO A 382 -2.40 9.70 12.59
CA PRO A 382 -2.37 9.87 11.15
C PRO A 382 -1.03 10.49 10.72
N ARG A 383 -0.47 9.99 9.64
CA ARG A 383 0.70 10.58 9.00
C ARG A 383 0.27 11.77 8.17
N VAL A 384 0.60 12.96 8.63
CA VAL A 384 0.25 14.20 7.93
C VAL A 384 1.28 14.46 6.81
N ARG A 385 0.83 14.46 5.55
CA ARG A 385 1.66 14.85 4.41
C ARG A 385 1.62 16.37 4.27
N ASN A 386 2.77 17.01 4.38
CA ASN A 386 2.94 18.46 4.18
C ASN A 386 3.57 18.77 2.80
N ASP A 387 3.73 20.05 2.47
CA ASP A 387 4.28 20.48 1.18
C ASP A 387 5.71 19.98 0.95
N ALA A 388 6.52 19.76 2.00
CA ALA A 388 7.86 19.21 1.86
C ALA A 388 7.85 17.76 1.33
N HIS A 389 6.89 16.92 1.78
CA HIS A 389 6.70 15.58 1.24
C HIS A 389 6.32 15.62 -0.23
N LYS A 390 5.35 16.49 -0.58
CA LYS A 390 4.86 16.63 -1.96
C LYS A 390 5.93 17.20 -2.89
N LEU A 391 6.79 18.09 -2.39
CA LEU A 391 7.90 18.68 -3.13
C LEU A 391 8.90 17.60 -3.57
N ILE A 392 9.33 16.75 -2.65
CA ILE A 392 10.23 15.64 -2.96
C ILE A 392 9.54 14.65 -3.89
N GLU A 393 8.28 14.29 -3.63
CA GLU A 393 7.51 13.41 -4.50
C GLU A 393 7.48 13.91 -5.95
N GLU A 394 7.15 15.18 -6.20
CA GLU A 394 7.08 15.73 -7.56
C GLU A 394 8.47 15.79 -8.23
N ALA A 395 9.53 16.09 -7.48
CA ALA A 395 10.90 16.04 -8.01
C ALA A 395 11.29 14.61 -8.42
N MET A 396 10.96 13.62 -7.59
CA MET A 396 11.21 12.20 -7.88
C MET A 396 10.36 11.70 -9.06
N LEU A 397 9.08 12.10 -9.14
CA LEU A 397 8.21 11.77 -10.28
C LEU A 397 8.80 12.31 -11.60
N ALA A 398 9.27 13.56 -11.60
CA ALA A 398 9.89 14.16 -12.79
C ALA A 398 11.14 13.39 -13.23
N ALA A 399 12.04 13.03 -12.29
CA ALA A 399 13.22 12.25 -12.59
C ALA A 399 12.91 10.83 -13.10
N ASN A 400 11.91 10.18 -12.52
CA ASN A 400 11.43 8.85 -12.93
C ASN A 400 10.86 8.86 -14.36
N VAL A 401 10.10 9.89 -14.72
CA VAL A 401 9.57 10.07 -16.10
C VAL A 401 10.70 10.29 -17.10
N CYS A 402 11.65 11.17 -16.77
CA CYS A 402 12.86 11.38 -17.62
C CYS A 402 13.64 10.08 -17.80
N SER A 403 13.76 9.26 -16.74
CA SER A 403 14.44 7.96 -16.81
C SER A 403 13.73 6.98 -17.73
N ALA A 404 12.38 6.93 -17.66
CA ALA A 404 11.58 6.07 -18.54
C ALA A 404 11.73 6.49 -20.02
N ASP A 405 11.67 7.79 -20.30
CA ASP A 405 11.87 8.35 -21.64
C ASP A 405 13.29 8.08 -22.16
N PHE A 406 14.31 8.28 -21.32
CA PHE A 406 15.72 8.04 -21.69
C PHE A 406 15.99 6.59 -22.08
N ILE A 407 15.44 5.62 -21.31
CA ILE A 407 15.55 4.20 -21.61
C ILE A 407 14.82 3.87 -22.92
N ALA A 408 13.60 4.40 -23.09
CA ALA A 408 12.81 4.19 -24.31
C ALA A 408 13.53 4.73 -25.56
N GLN A 409 14.12 5.93 -25.48
CA GLN A 409 14.91 6.53 -26.57
C GLN A 409 16.21 5.77 -26.82
N GLY A 410 16.84 5.25 -25.76
CA GLY A 410 18.06 4.43 -25.86
C GLY A 410 17.86 3.07 -26.52
N GLY A 411 16.60 2.65 -26.73
CA GLY A 411 16.27 1.41 -27.43
C GLY A 411 16.75 0.15 -26.71
N GLN A 412 17.02 0.23 -25.41
CA GLN A 412 17.42 -0.90 -24.57
C GLN A 412 16.24 -1.41 -23.75
N PRO A 413 16.16 -2.73 -23.47
CA PRO A 413 15.19 -3.24 -22.53
C PRO A 413 15.47 -2.73 -21.11
N GLY A 414 14.43 -2.50 -20.35
CA GLY A 414 14.47 -2.06 -18.96
C GLY A 414 13.13 -2.32 -18.30
N LEU A 415 13.03 -2.13 -17.00
CA LEU A 415 11.77 -2.28 -16.28
C LEU A 415 11.02 -0.94 -16.23
N PHE A 416 9.77 -0.96 -16.66
CA PHE A 416 8.82 0.11 -16.46
C PHE A 416 7.93 -0.20 -15.25
N ARG A 417 7.47 0.83 -14.56
CA ARG A 417 6.44 0.75 -13.53
C ARG A 417 5.10 1.04 -14.18
N VAL A 418 4.35 0.01 -14.44
CA VAL A 418 3.09 0.07 -15.18
C VAL A 418 1.90 0.00 -14.22
N HIS A 419 0.94 0.87 -14.44
CA HIS A 419 -0.33 0.89 -13.72
C HIS A 419 -1.47 1.03 -14.73
N GLU A 420 -2.28 0.01 -14.86
CA GLU A 420 -3.39 0.01 -15.81
C GLU A 420 -4.70 0.47 -15.17
N GLY A 421 -5.59 0.99 -15.98
CA GLY A 421 -6.95 1.33 -15.60
C GLY A 421 -7.77 0.09 -15.19
N PRO A 422 -9.08 0.26 -14.92
CA PRO A 422 -9.94 -0.85 -14.52
C PRO A 422 -10.12 -1.89 -15.62
N THR A 423 -10.24 -3.16 -15.24
CA THR A 423 -10.64 -4.24 -16.16
C THR A 423 -12.10 -4.03 -16.62
N PRO A 424 -12.54 -4.62 -17.75
CA PRO A 424 -13.91 -4.49 -18.24
C PRO A 424 -14.96 -4.80 -17.16
N GLU A 425 -14.76 -5.86 -16.37
CA GLU A 425 -15.68 -6.23 -15.29
C GLU A 425 -15.73 -5.15 -14.20
N LYS A 426 -14.56 -4.57 -13.84
CA LYS A 426 -14.49 -3.49 -12.86
C LYS A 426 -15.07 -2.17 -13.40
N GLN A 427 -14.98 -1.94 -14.72
CA GLN A 427 -15.63 -0.79 -15.37
C GLN A 427 -17.14 -0.89 -15.24
N ASP A 428 -17.73 -2.06 -15.50
CA ASP A 428 -19.17 -2.28 -15.39
C ASP A 428 -19.65 -2.11 -13.94
N ILE A 429 -18.91 -2.66 -12.98
CA ILE A 429 -19.19 -2.46 -11.54
C ILE A 429 -19.16 -0.97 -11.19
N LEU A 430 -18.13 -0.25 -11.63
CA LEU A 430 -17.99 1.18 -11.34
C LEU A 430 -19.10 2.01 -12.02
N ARG A 431 -19.46 1.75 -13.28
CA ARG A 431 -20.57 2.42 -13.97
C ARG A 431 -21.89 2.24 -13.24
N ASN A 432 -22.20 1.00 -12.86
CA ASN A 432 -23.41 0.68 -12.11
C ASN A 432 -23.42 1.38 -10.76
N TYR A 433 -22.28 1.42 -10.07
CA TYR A 433 -22.13 2.13 -8.81
C TYR A 433 -22.35 3.65 -8.96
N LEU A 434 -21.67 4.33 -9.91
CA LEU A 434 -21.82 5.75 -10.16
C LEU A 434 -23.27 6.12 -10.52
N LYS A 435 -23.95 5.26 -11.28
CA LYS A 435 -25.39 5.42 -11.60
C LYS A 435 -26.25 5.27 -10.34
N ALA A 436 -26.00 4.24 -9.51
CA ALA A 436 -26.75 4.02 -8.26
C ALA A 436 -26.58 5.17 -7.25
N MET A 437 -25.40 5.82 -7.24
CA MET A 437 -25.09 6.99 -6.43
C MET A 437 -25.55 8.32 -7.04
N ALA A 438 -26.20 8.30 -8.20
CA ALA A 438 -26.69 9.48 -8.90
C ALA A 438 -25.61 10.57 -9.08
N VAL A 439 -24.38 10.16 -9.46
CA VAL A 439 -23.25 11.07 -9.62
C VAL A 439 -23.44 11.99 -10.84
N GLY A 440 -24.25 11.57 -11.83
CA GLY A 440 -24.48 12.33 -13.06
C GLY A 440 -23.33 12.27 -14.07
N MET A 441 -22.27 11.54 -13.74
CA MET A 441 -21.09 11.27 -14.58
C MET A 441 -20.82 9.78 -14.63
N THR A 442 -20.17 9.34 -15.70
CA THR A 442 -19.76 7.93 -15.86
C THR A 442 -18.41 7.88 -16.57
N ILE A 443 -17.83 6.69 -16.65
CA ILE A 443 -16.59 6.44 -17.38
C ILE A 443 -16.90 5.90 -18.79
N SER A 444 -16.04 6.21 -19.75
CA SER A 444 -16.10 5.70 -21.13
C SER A 444 -15.72 4.20 -21.20
N ASP A 445 -15.81 3.61 -22.40
CA ASP A 445 -15.40 2.20 -22.64
C ASP A 445 -13.86 2.03 -22.64
N ASP A 446 -13.13 3.11 -22.93
CA ASP A 446 -11.68 3.20 -22.78
C ASP A 446 -11.35 4.36 -21.82
N PRO A 447 -11.54 4.15 -20.51
CA PRO A 447 -11.49 5.24 -19.54
C PRO A 447 -10.10 5.85 -19.44
N LYS A 448 -10.06 7.18 -19.36
CA LYS A 448 -8.82 7.96 -19.18
C LYS A 448 -8.69 8.47 -17.74
N PRO A 449 -7.47 8.69 -17.26
CA PRO A 449 -7.23 9.23 -15.91
C PRO A 449 -8.02 10.52 -15.64
N ALA A 450 -8.12 11.41 -16.63
CA ALA A 450 -8.84 12.68 -16.52
C ALA A 450 -10.35 12.51 -16.22
N GLU A 451 -10.98 11.39 -16.63
CA GLU A 451 -12.37 11.09 -16.29
C GLU A 451 -12.51 10.80 -14.79
N PHE A 452 -11.57 10.06 -14.22
CA PHE A 452 -11.50 9.77 -12.79
C PHE A 452 -11.26 11.04 -11.97
N GLN A 453 -10.33 11.88 -12.42
CA GLN A 453 -10.09 13.19 -11.81
C GLN A 453 -11.34 14.07 -11.85
N ALA A 454 -12.03 14.13 -12.98
CA ALA A 454 -13.25 14.92 -13.14
C ALA A 454 -14.38 14.42 -12.21
N ILE A 455 -14.57 13.09 -12.09
CA ILE A 455 -15.54 12.51 -11.16
C ILE A 455 -15.15 12.82 -9.71
N ALA A 456 -13.89 12.65 -9.32
CA ALA A 456 -13.41 12.97 -7.99
C ALA A 456 -13.61 14.45 -7.64
N ALA A 457 -13.29 15.35 -8.55
CA ALA A 457 -13.49 16.80 -8.39
C ALA A 457 -14.97 17.17 -8.27
N ALA A 458 -15.83 16.61 -9.13
CA ALA A 458 -17.27 16.88 -9.12
C ALA A 458 -17.98 16.34 -7.88
N THR A 459 -17.40 15.36 -7.21
CA THR A 459 -18.01 14.73 -6.03
C THR A 459 -17.38 15.17 -4.71
N LYS A 460 -16.35 16.02 -4.72
CA LYS A 460 -15.55 16.43 -3.56
C LYS A 460 -16.37 16.96 -2.38
N ASP A 461 -17.40 17.77 -2.68
CA ASP A 461 -18.21 18.44 -1.65
C ASP A 461 -19.48 17.65 -1.29
N ARG A 462 -19.63 16.42 -1.79
CA ARG A 462 -20.77 15.56 -1.45
C ARG A 462 -20.56 14.87 -0.12
N PRO A 463 -21.65 14.59 0.64
CA PRO A 463 -21.55 13.81 1.89
C PRO A 463 -20.98 12.40 1.69
N ASP A 464 -21.16 11.82 0.49
CA ASP A 464 -20.69 10.49 0.10
C ASP A 464 -19.39 10.52 -0.73
N ALA A 465 -18.65 11.65 -0.75
CA ALA A 465 -17.40 11.82 -1.49
C ALA A 465 -16.39 10.71 -1.20
N GLN A 466 -16.17 10.39 0.08
CA GLN A 466 -15.21 9.35 0.50
C GLN A 466 -15.59 7.97 -0.05
N GLN A 467 -16.88 7.66 -0.08
CA GLN A 467 -17.38 6.40 -0.63
C GLN A 467 -17.11 6.30 -2.13
N ILE A 468 -17.39 7.38 -2.88
CA ILE A 468 -17.16 7.44 -4.32
C ILE A 468 -15.66 7.35 -4.63
N HIS A 469 -14.82 8.10 -3.92
CA HIS A 469 -13.35 8.07 -4.09
C HIS A 469 -12.78 6.68 -3.79
N THR A 470 -13.27 6.01 -2.75
CA THR A 470 -12.88 4.62 -2.43
C THR A 470 -13.24 3.67 -3.56
N MET A 471 -14.40 3.81 -4.18
CA MET A 471 -14.80 2.96 -5.31
C MET A 471 -13.99 3.25 -6.57
N LEU A 472 -13.66 4.51 -6.86
CA LEU A 472 -12.74 4.87 -7.94
C LEU A 472 -11.38 4.19 -7.73
N LEU A 473 -10.81 4.28 -6.53
CA LEU A 473 -9.53 3.67 -6.20
C LEU A 473 -9.57 2.12 -6.31
N ARG A 474 -10.60 1.46 -5.76
CA ARG A 474 -10.77 0.00 -5.81
C ARG A 474 -10.98 -0.54 -7.22
N SER A 475 -11.49 0.27 -8.13
CA SER A 475 -11.69 -0.14 -9.52
C SER A 475 -10.37 -0.28 -10.28
N MET A 476 -9.33 0.47 -9.91
CA MET A 476 -8.03 0.41 -10.58
C MET A 476 -7.30 -0.91 -10.34
N GLN A 477 -6.31 -1.18 -11.17
CA GLN A 477 -5.42 -2.33 -11.01
C GLN A 477 -4.22 -1.95 -10.14
N GLN A 478 -3.49 -2.94 -9.67
CA GLN A 478 -2.25 -2.71 -8.93
C GLN A 478 -1.10 -2.48 -9.90
N ALA A 479 -0.20 -1.55 -9.57
CA ALA A 479 1.00 -1.31 -10.35
C ALA A 479 1.98 -2.49 -10.29
N ILE A 480 2.71 -2.74 -11.39
CA ILE A 480 3.67 -3.84 -11.54
C ILE A 480 4.93 -3.37 -12.26
N TYR A 481 6.02 -4.14 -12.13
CA TYR A 481 7.21 -4.00 -12.96
C TYR A 481 7.13 -4.92 -14.17
N THR A 482 7.43 -4.39 -15.36
CA THR A 482 7.42 -5.13 -16.63
C THR A 482 8.34 -4.44 -17.64
N PRO A 483 8.96 -5.20 -18.57
CA PRO A 483 9.69 -4.58 -19.68
C PRO A 483 8.78 -3.96 -20.75
N ILE A 484 7.47 -4.22 -20.70
CA ILE A 484 6.48 -3.72 -21.66
C ILE A 484 5.81 -2.48 -21.07
N ASN A 485 6.03 -1.33 -21.72
CA ASN A 485 5.41 -0.08 -21.28
C ASN A 485 3.95 0.02 -21.76
N SER A 486 3.00 0.08 -20.83
CA SER A 486 1.60 0.42 -21.08
C SER A 486 1.16 1.72 -20.38
N GLY A 487 2.13 2.49 -19.85
CA GLY A 487 1.86 3.73 -19.14
C GLY A 487 1.53 3.56 -17.66
N HIS A 488 1.25 4.67 -17.00
CA HIS A 488 0.86 4.70 -15.59
C HIS A 488 -0.43 5.48 -15.40
N PHE A 489 -1.56 4.77 -15.35
CA PHE A 489 -2.91 5.35 -15.32
C PHE A 489 -3.10 6.34 -14.17
N GLY A 490 -2.83 5.95 -12.92
CA GLY A 490 -3.06 6.82 -11.76
C GLY A 490 -2.25 8.13 -11.79
N LEU A 491 -1.03 8.11 -12.35
CA LEU A 491 -0.18 9.29 -12.51
C LEU A 491 -0.37 10.01 -13.85
N ALA A 492 -1.17 9.43 -14.76
CA ALA A 492 -1.41 9.94 -16.10
C ALA A 492 -0.13 10.17 -16.92
N PHE A 493 0.85 9.24 -16.82
CA PHE A 493 2.07 9.26 -17.61
C PHE A 493 2.04 8.19 -18.71
N GLU A 494 2.54 8.54 -19.91
CA GLU A 494 2.68 7.58 -21.01
C GLU A 494 3.79 6.56 -20.80
N ALA A 495 4.82 6.89 -20.03
CA ALA A 495 5.89 6.02 -19.59
C ALA A 495 6.37 6.42 -18.20
N TYR A 496 6.60 5.43 -17.36
CA TYR A 496 7.07 5.65 -16.01
C TYR A 496 7.96 4.50 -15.57
N THR A 497 9.04 4.80 -14.86
CA THR A 497 9.90 3.80 -14.23
C THR A 497 10.32 4.28 -12.84
N HIS A 498 10.91 3.40 -12.07
CA HIS A 498 11.54 3.75 -10.81
C HIS A 498 13.06 3.87 -10.99
N PHE A 499 13.60 5.02 -10.62
CA PHE A 499 15.02 5.37 -10.72
C PHE A 499 15.58 5.91 -9.39
N THR A 500 14.70 6.47 -8.55
CA THR A 500 15.09 7.38 -7.47
C THR A 500 15.41 6.71 -6.14
N SER A 501 15.32 5.36 -6.02
CA SER A 501 15.60 4.68 -4.75
C SER A 501 16.36 3.34 -4.91
N PRO A 502 17.59 3.34 -5.46
CA PRO A 502 18.35 2.13 -5.72
C PRO A 502 18.96 1.48 -4.46
N ILE A 503 18.98 2.16 -3.31
CA ILE A 503 19.41 1.57 -2.04
C ILE A 503 18.37 0.55 -1.55
N ARG A 504 17.09 0.81 -1.79
CA ARG A 504 16.00 0.03 -1.24
C ARG A 504 15.09 -0.66 -2.26
N ARG A 505 15.29 -0.46 -3.57
CA ARG A 505 14.54 -1.12 -4.65
C ARG A 505 15.46 -1.61 -5.76
N TYR A 506 15.42 -2.91 -6.03
CA TYR A 506 16.24 -3.52 -7.08
C TYR A 506 15.89 -3.08 -8.51
N PRO A 507 14.61 -2.83 -8.88
CA PRO A 507 14.28 -2.25 -10.19
C PRO A 507 15.00 -0.94 -10.47
N ASP A 508 15.17 -0.06 -9.49
CA ASP A 508 15.89 1.20 -9.61
C ASP A 508 17.37 0.96 -9.91
N LEU A 509 17.97 -0.02 -9.23
CA LEU A 509 19.36 -0.44 -9.50
C LEU A 509 19.53 -0.95 -10.93
N LEU A 510 18.56 -1.72 -11.45
CA LEU A 510 18.55 -2.15 -12.85
C LEU A 510 18.44 -0.96 -13.82
N VAL A 511 17.58 0.00 -13.53
CA VAL A 511 17.41 1.22 -14.32
C VAL A 511 18.72 2.04 -14.36
N HIS A 512 19.40 2.19 -13.22
CA HIS A 512 20.72 2.83 -13.17
C HIS A 512 21.76 2.14 -14.09
N ARG A 513 21.78 0.82 -14.09
CA ARG A 513 22.68 0.03 -14.94
C ARG A 513 22.38 0.21 -16.42
N VAL A 514 21.10 0.23 -16.80
CA VAL A 514 20.66 0.48 -18.17
C VAL A 514 21.04 1.90 -18.61
N ILE A 515 20.76 2.93 -17.80
CA ILE A 515 21.14 4.33 -18.10
C ILE A 515 22.65 4.46 -18.29
N LYS A 516 23.46 3.86 -17.39
CA LYS A 516 24.93 3.87 -17.54
C LYS A 516 25.40 3.20 -18.82
N SER A 517 24.77 2.10 -19.23
CA SER A 517 25.13 1.42 -20.47
C SER A 517 24.80 2.26 -21.70
N ILE A 518 23.67 2.97 -21.71
CA ILE A 518 23.29 3.92 -22.77
C ILE A 518 24.31 5.05 -22.84
N LEU A 519 24.70 5.65 -21.72
CA LEU A 519 25.72 6.70 -21.65
C LEU A 519 27.08 6.23 -22.14
N ALA A 520 27.43 4.98 -21.91
CA ALA A 520 28.69 4.36 -22.38
C ALA A 520 28.62 3.88 -23.85
N GLY A 521 27.47 4.03 -24.53
CA GLY A 521 27.28 3.51 -25.89
C GLY A 521 27.32 1.97 -25.96
N SER A 522 27.04 1.28 -24.84
CA SER A 522 27.02 -0.17 -24.71
C SER A 522 25.61 -0.68 -24.44
N ARG A 523 25.43 -2.00 -24.45
CA ARG A 523 24.14 -2.63 -24.11
C ARG A 523 24.26 -3.36 -22.77
N TYR A 524 23.36 -3.09 -21.85
CA TYR A 524 23.27 -3.82 -20.59
C TYR A 524 22.66 -5.20 -20.83
N GLN A 525 23.35 -6.23 -20.36
CA GLN A 525 22.86 -7.60 -20.39
C GLN A 525 22.47 -8.03 -18.98
N LEU A 526 21.22 -8.37 -18.82
CA LEU A 526 20.73 -8.92 -17.56
C LEU A 526 21.36 -10.32 -17.35
N PRO A 527 22.00 -10.59 -16.22
CA PRO A 527 22.53 -11.92 -15.94
C PRO A 527 21.39 -12.95 -15.90
N ARG A 528 21.70 -14.22 -16.14
CA ARG A 528 20.75 -15.30 -15.91
C ARG A 528 20.47 -15.37 -14.41
N LEU A 529 19.34 -14.82 -14.00
CA LEU A 529 18.89 -14.86 -12.62
C LEU A 529 18.10 -16.16 -12.39
N PRO A 530 18.07 -16.70 -11.16
CA PRO A 530 17.25 -17.85 -10.85
C PRO A 530 15.80 -17.58 -11.27
N LEU A 531 15.17 -18.57 -11.90
CA LEU A 531 13.75 -18.48 -12.20
C LEU A 531 12.96 -18.33 -10.90
N PRO A 532 11.98 -17.43 -10.85
CA PRO A 532 11.14 -17.27 -9.68
C PRO A 532 10.38 -18.57 -9.35
N GLY A 533 10.25 -18.87 -8.08
CA GLY A 533 9.44 -19.99 -7.59
C GLY A 533 7.94 -19.80 -7.89
N GLU A 534 7.12 -20.76 -7.51
CA GLU A 534 5.69 -20.87 -7.89
C GLU A 534 4.81 -19.67 -7.57
N ALA A 535 5.12 -18.88 -6.53
CA ALA A 535 4.40 -17.64 -6.23
C ALA A 535 4.44 -16.63 -7.40
N HIS A 536 5.43 -16.72 -8.24
CA HIS A 536 5.65 -15.89 -9.42
C HIS A 536 4.89 -16.39 -10.66
N ALA A 537 4.55 -17.68 -10.72
CA ALA A 537 3.83 -18.27 -11.86
C ALA A 537 2.43 -17.65 -12.07
N LYS A 538 1.73 -17.27 -10.98
CA LYS A 538 0.42 -16.60 -11.07
C LYS A 538 0.51 -15.21 -11.67
N LEU A 539 1.57 -14.47 -11.32
CA LEU A 539 1.77 -13.14 -11.86
C LEU A 539 2.19 -13.21 -13.34
N SER A 540 3.03 -14.19 -13.69
CA SER A 540 3.50 -14.40 -15.07
C SER A 540 2.36 -14.73 -16.03
N LYS A 541 1.41 -15.56 -15.63
CA LYS A 541 0.22 -15.88 -16.46
C LYS A 541 -0.69 -14.67 -16.66
N ARG A 542 -0.87 -13.83 -15.63
CA ARG A 542 -1.61 -12.56 -15.78
C ARG A 542 -0.93 -11.60 -16.75
N LEU A 543 0.40 -11.52 -16.73
CA LEU A 543 1.16 -10.71 -17.69
C LEU A 543 1.15 -11.32 -19.08
N ALA A 544 1.30 -12.63 -19.22
CA ALA A 544 1.24 -13.32 -20.50
C ALA A 544 -0.14 -13.20 -21.18
N ALA A 545 -1.22 -13.28 -20.39
CA ALA A 545 -2.58 -13.05 -20.90
C ALA A 545 -2.76 -11.63 -21.43
N ARG A 546 -2.14 -10.62 -20.81
CA ARG A 546 -2.20 -9.22 -21.26
C ARG A 546 -1.39 -8.94 -22.53
N VAL A 547 -0.25 -9.62 -22.70
CA VAL A 547 0.57 -9.49 -23.94
C VAL A 547 -0.17 -10.06 -25.14
N SER A 548 -1.12 -10.98 -24.92
CA SER A 548 -1.92 -11.63 -25.97
C SER A 548 -3.20 -10.85 -26.34
N GLU A 549 -3.54 -9.77 -25.64
CA GLU A 549 -4.72 -8.97 -26.00
C GLU A 549 -4.49 -8.16 -27.28
N PRO A 550 -5.41 -8.27 -28.28
CA PRO A 550 -5.28 -7.58 -29.55
C PRO A 550 -5.60 -6.08 -29.39
N GLY A 551 -4.61 -5.29 -29.02
CA GLY A 551 -4.74 -3.84 -28.87
C GLY A 551 -3.42 -3.18 -28.46
N LEU A 552 -2.56 -3.90 -27.76
CA LEU A 552 -1.22 -3.45 -27.39
C LEU A 552 -0.21 -3.83 -28.47
N LYS A 553 -0.12 -3.02 -29.53
CA LYS A 553 1.00 -3.15 -30.47
C LYS A 553 2.27 -2.66 -29.76
N PRO A 554 3.27 -3.54 -29.55
CA PRO A 554 4.55 -3.10 -29.01
C PRO A 554 5.13 -2.05 -29.96
N ARG A 555 5.48 -0.86 -29.43
CA ARG A 555 6.32 0.10 -30.16
C ARG A 555 7.61 -0.65 -30.53
N LYS A 556 7.96 -0.67 -31.80
CA LYS A 556 9.15 -1.34 -32.30
C LYS A 556 10.37 -0.84 -31.55
N ALA A 557 10.95 -1.69 -30.68
CA ALA A 557 12.28 -1.46 -30.15
C ALA A 557 13.27 -1.51 -31.32
N THR A 558 14.06 -0.48 -31.48
CA THR A 558 15.14 -0.43 -32.45
C THR A 558 16.30 -1.29 -31.94
N GLY A 559 16.42 -2.48 -32.50
CA GLY A 559 17.40 -3.52 -32.16
C GLY A 559 16.70 -4.82 -31.78
N ALA A 560 17.03 -5.90 -32.47
CA ALA A 560 16.42 -7.20 -32.19
C ALA A 560 16.79 -7.67 -30.78
N VAL A 561 15.83 -7.52 -29.85
CA VAL A 561 15.92 -8.14 -28.53
C VAL A 561 15.68 -9.61 -28.72
N SER A 562 16.56 -10.48 -28.23
CA SER A 562 16.36 -11.91 -28.31
C SER A 562 15.19 -12.34 -27.43
N VAL A 563 14.49 -13.42 -27.82
CA VAL A 563 13.40 -13.99 -27.01
C VAL A 563 13.88 -14.30 -25.57
N ALA A 564 15.09 -14.85 -25.43
CA ALA A 564 15.68 -15.17 -24.14
C ALA A 564 15.94 -13.90 -23.27
N GLU A 565 16.31 -12.80 -23.89
CA GLU A 565 16.50 -11.53 -23.20
C GLU A 565 15.15 -10.94 -22.73
N THR A 566 14.14 -10.98 -23.57
CA THR A 566 12.77 -10.57 -23.19
C THR A 566 12.28 -11.37 -22.00
N GLN A 567 12.40 -12.70 -22.05
CA GLN A 567 12.02 -13.59 -20.96
C GLN A 567 12.78 -13.29 -19.64
N ALA A 568 14.09 -12.97 -19.72
CA ALA A 568 14.86 -12.62 -18.54
C ALA A 568 14.35 -11.31 -17.89
N TRP A 569 14.01 -10.29 -18.69
CA TRP A 569 13.43 -9.05 -18.18
C TRP A 569 12.03 -9.22 -17.63
N GLU A 570 11.20 -10.05 -18.26
CA GLU A 570 9.88 -10.43 -17.75
C GLU A 570 10.00 -11.14 -16.40
N ALA A 571 10.92 -12.10 -16.28
CA ALA A 571 11.18 -12.80 -15.02
C ALA A 571 11.65 -11.85 -13.92
N ALA A 572 12.54 -10.90 -14.22
CA ALA A 572 12.99 -9.88 -13.26
C ALA A 572 11.84 -8.97 -12.81
N GLY A 573 10.98 -8.53 -13.74
CA GLY A 573 9.81 -7.72 -13.43
C GLY A 573 8.82 -8.42 -12.51
N LEU A 574 8.58 -9.72 -12.79
CA LEU A 574 7.73 -10.59 -11.98
C LEU A 574 8.29 -10.77 -10.57
N HIS A 575 9.58 -11.09 -10.47
CA HIS A 575 10.28 -11.26 -9.21
C HIS A 575 10.19 -9.99 -8.34
N CYS A 576 10.52 -8.84 -8.90
CA CYS A 576 10.44 -7.57 -8.17
C CYS A 576 9.01 -7.24 -7.72
N SER A 577 8.01 -7.46 -8.58
CA SER A 577 6.60 -7.20 -8.23
C SER A 577 6.08 -8.16 -7.16
N ALA A 578 6.49 -9.42 -7.17
CA ALA A 578 6.10 -10.40 -6.17
C ALA A 578 6.72 -10.10 -4.80
N ASN A 579 8.02 -9.71 -4.78
CA ASN A 579 8.71 -9.36 -3.56
C ASN A 579 8.19 -8.05 -2.94
N GLU A 580 7.82 -7.07 -3.75
CA GLU A 580 7.14 -5.86 -3.28
C GLU A 580 5.83 -6.21 -2.56
N ARG A 581 4.99 -7.09 -3.13
CA ARG A 581 3.77 -7.57 -2.48
C ARG A 581 4.04 -8.33 -1.20
N ARG A 582 5.04 -9.21 -1.20
CA ARG A 582 5.48 -9.93 -0.01
C ARG A 582 5.87 -8.96 1.11
N ALA A 583 6.62 -7.93 0.79
CA ALA A 583 7.02 -6.89 1.74
C ALA A 583 5.80 -6.14 2.30
N ASP A 584 4.87 -5.73 1.43
CA ASP A 584 3.62 -5.07 1.83
C ASP A 584 2.73 -5.95 2.71
N GLU A 585 2.60 -7.24 2.37
CA GLU A 585 1.80 -8.19 3.14
C GLU A 585 2.41 -8.43 4.52
N ALA A 586 3.73 -8.61 4.60
CA ALA A 586 4.44 -8.79 5.85
C ALA A 586 4.32 -7.55 6.75
N SER A 587 4.49 -6.35 6.21
CA SER A 587 4.36 -5.10 6.95
C SER A 587 2.94 -4.90 7.49
N ARG A 588 1.92 -5.15 6.68
CA ARG A 588 0.50 -5.07 7.09
C ARG A 588 0.14 -6.11 8.15
N ASP A 589 0.69 -7.32 8.08
CA ASP A 589 0.43 -8.34 9.11
C ASP A 589 1.00 -7.93 10.47
N VAL A 590 2.20 -7.34 10.49
CA VAL A 590 2.82 -6.79 11.71
C VAL A 590 2.01 -5.62 12.26
N GLU A 591 1.61 -4.68 11.41
CA GLU A 591 0.76 -3.56 11.84
C GLU A 591 -0.58 -4.03 12.40
N ALA A 592 -1.22 -5.00 11.76
CA ALA A 592 -2.48 -5.59 12.23
C ALA A 592 -2.29 -6.30 13.58
N TRP A 593 -1.18 -7.03 13.75
CA TRP A 593 -0.85 -7.67 15.02
C TRP A 593 -0.64 -6.65 16.14
N LEU A 594 0.14 -5.61 15.87
CA LEU A 594 0.38 -4.52 16.83
C LEU A 594 -0.94 -3.82 17.20
N LYS A 595 -1.78 -3.50 16.22
CA LYS A 595 -3.12 -2.92 16.46
C LYS A 595 -4.02 -3.83 17.30
N CYS A 596 -4.00 -5.14 17.04
CA CYS A 596 -4.71 -6.10 17.89
C CYS A 596 -4.14 -6.15 19.32
N LYS A 597 -2.80 -6.17 19.48
CA LYS A 597 -2.15 -6.16 20.80
C LYS A 597 -2.56 -4.93 21.60
N TYR A 598 -2.56 -3.77 20.97
CA TYR A 598 -3.00 -2.50 21.56
C TYR A 598 -4.48 -2.54 21.95
N MET A 599 -5.35 -3.02 21.08
CA MET A 599 -6.80 -3.05 21.33
C MET A 599 -7.23 -4.09 22.37
N ARG A 600 -6.38 -5.05 22.74
CA ARG A 600 -6.66 -5.98 23.86
C ARG A 600 -6.81 -5.24 25.19
N GLU A 601 -6.09 -4.14 25.39
CA GLU A 601 -6.15 -3.32 26.59
C GLU A 601 -7.40 -2.44 26.64
N HIS A 602 -8.09 -2.28 25.50
CA HIS A 602 -9.30 -1.46 25.33
C HIS A 602 -10.60 -2.28 25.19
N LEU A 603 -10.58 -3.56 25.61
CA LEU A 603 -11.75 -4.43 25.57
C LEU A 603 -12.89 -3.86 26.43
N GLY A 604 -14.09 -3.74 25.85
CA GLY A 604 -15.28 -3.22 26.51
C GLY A 604 -15.44 -1.69 26.44
N GLU A 605 -14.44 -0.97 25.94
CA GLU A 605 -14.51 0.48 25.76
C GLU A 605 -15.29 0.85 24.49
N GLU A 606 -15.87 2.05 24.50
CA GLU A 606 -16.71 2.55 23.43
C GLU A 606 -16.04 3.69 22.67
N TYR A 607 -16.16 3.68 21.36
CA TYR A 607 -15.55 4.65 20.46
C TYR A 607 -16.50 5.09 19.36
N SER A 608 -16.31 6.33 18.90
CA SER A 608 -16.89 6.79 17.64
C SER A 608 -16.01 6.35 16.48
N GLY A 609 -16.62 6.05 15.35
CA GLY A 609 -15.90 5.66 14.15
C GLY A 609 -16.74 5.84 12.89
N VAL A 610 -16.09 5.56 11.77
CA VAL A 610 -16.66 5.69 10.44
C VAL A 610 -16.62 4.34 9.73
N VAL A 611 -17.71 3.96 9.08
CA VAL A 611 -17.76 2.76 8.24
C VAL A 611 -16.79 2.90 7.08
N SER A 612 -15.79 2.03 7.01
CA SER A 612 -14.77 1.97 5.97
C SER A 612 -15.12 1.01 4.82
N ALA A 613 -15.92 -0.02 5.12
CA ALA A 613 -16.45 -0.95 4.12
C ALA A 613 -17.75 -1.60 4.59
N ALA A 614 -18.63 -1.94 3.63
CA ALA A 614 -19.80 -2.78 3.87
C ALA A 614 -19.67 -4.06 3.02
N THR A 615 -20.08 -5.19 3.63
CA THR A 615 -20.04 -6.52 3.02
C THR A 615 -21.34 -7.28 3.35
N SER A 616 -21.56 -8.42 2.71
CA SER A 616 -22.72 -9.26 2.99
C SER A 616 -22.75 -9.87 4.41
N PHE A 617 -21.61 -9.87 5.13
CA PHE A 617 -21.48 -10.44 6.47
C PHE A 617 -21.32 -9.39 7.58
N GLY A 618 -21.24 -8.09 7.25
CA GLY A 618 -21.11 -7.02 8.23
C GLY A 618 -20.48 -5.75 7.68
N ILE A 619 -20.19 -4.81 8.58
CA ILE A 619 -19.50 -3.56 8.25
C ILE A 619 -18.14 -3.50 8.94
N PHE A 620 -17.16 -2.93 8.25
CA PHE A 620 -15.89 -2.55 8.85
C PHE A 620 -15.99 -1.10 9.32
N VAL A 621 -15.48 -0.84 10.51
CA VAL A 621 -15.51 0.49 11.14
C VAL A 621 -14.09 0.88 11.53
N THR A 622 -13.64 2.05 11.08
CA THR A 622 -12.38 2.66 11.53
C THR A 622 -12.67 3.63 12.67
N LEU A 623 -12.01 3.44 13.80
CA LEU A 623 -12.15 4.31 14.98
C LEU A 623 -11.51 5.67 14.75
N ASP A 624 -12.17 6.76 15.13
CA ASP A 624 -11.68 8.14 14.94
C ASP A 624 -10.42 8.44 15.77
N ALA A 625 -10.37 7.94 17.01
CA ALA A 625 -9.29 8.26 17.94
C ALA A 625 -7.99 7.49 17.70
N MET A 626 -8.08 6.28 17.15
CA MET A 626 -6.96 5.34 17.06
C MET A 626 -6.68 4.85 15.66
N TYR A 627 -7.52 5.19 14.68
CA TYR A 627 -7.40 4.74 13.28
C TYR A 627 -7.27 3.21 13.14
N VAL A 628 -7.90 2.47 14.06
CA VAL A 628 -7.96 1.01 14.07
C VAL A 628 -9.27 0.57 13.44
N GLU A 629 -9.18 -0.40 12.53
CA GLU A 629 -10.33 -0.98 11.85
C GLU A 629 -10.78 -2.28 12.54
N GLY A 630 -12.08 -2.47 12.69
CA GLY A 630 -12.68 -3.69 13.21
C GLY A 630 -14.00 -4.01 12.54
N LEU A 631 -14.46 -5.26 12.70
CA LEU A 631 -15.70 -5.77 12.12
C LEU A 631 -16.87 -5.68 13.09
N VAL A 632 -17.96 -5.06 12.65
CA VAL A 632 -19.29 -5.28 13.25
C VAL A 632 -20.00 -6.33 12.40
N HIS A 633 -20.15 -7.54 12.93
CA HIS A 633 -20.83 -8.62 12.22
C HIS A 633 -22.31 -8.27 11.98
N ILE A 634 -22.88 -8.76 10.90
CA ILE A 634 -24.27 -8.45 10.52
C ILE A 634 -25.30 -8.76 11.63
N THR A 635 -25.03 -9.76 12.47
CA THR A 635 -25.87 -10.10 13.64
C THR A 635 -25.80 -9.09 14.77
N GLU A 636 -24.80 -8.20 14.79
CA GLU A 636 -24.61 -7.16 15.80
C GLU A 636 -25.12 -5.78 15.32
N LEU A 637 -25.66 -5.69 14.09
CA LEU A 637 -26.20 -4.44 13.53
C LEU A 637 -27.61 -4.08 14.07
N GLY A 638 -28.31 -5.05 14.69
CA GLY A 638 -29.63 -4.83 15.27
C GLY A 638 -30.54 -6.04 15.16
N GLY A 639 -31.78 -5.92 15.69
CA GLY A 639 -32.78 -7.00 15.76
C GLY A 639 -33.59 -7.19 14.46
N GLU A 640 -33.02 -6.88 13.29
CA GLU A 640 -33.69 -7.06 12.01
C GLU A 640 -32.76 -7.71 10.97
N TYR A 641 -33.34 -8.14 9.84
CA TYR A 641 -32.54 -8.66 8.71
C TYR A 641 -31.99 -7.51 7.89
N PHE A 642 -30.67 -7.58 7.58
CA PHE A 642 -29.99 -6.62 6.74
C PHE A 642 -29.65 -7.27 5.40
N LYS A 643 -30.01 -6.59 4.32
CA LYS A 643 -29.71 -6.99 2.94
C LYS A 643 -28.56 -6.17 2.39
N PHE A 644 -27.57 -6.84 1.81
CA PHE A 644 -26.47 -6.19 1.14
C PHE A 644 -26.88 -5.74 -0.27
N ASP A 645 -26.76 -4.46 -0.55
CA ASP A 645 -26.92 -3.87 -1.88
C ASP A 645 -25.55 -3.79 -2.58
N GLU A 646 -25.32 -4.72 -3.49
CA GLU A 646 -24.06 -4.82 -4.21
C GLU A 646 -23.81 -3.61 -5.11
N ALA A 647 -24.85 -3.01 -5.70
CA ALA A 647 -24.71 -1.86 -6.57
C ALA A 647 -24.35 -0.58 -5.80
N ARG A 648 -24.77 -0.45 -4.54
CA ARG A 648 -24.47 0.69 -3.66
C ARG A 648 -23.40 0.43 -2.64
N GLN A 649 -22.95 -0.83 -2.50
CA GLN A 649 -21.99 -1.25 -1.48
C GLN A 649 -22.45 -0.85 -0.06
N GLU A 650 -23.74 -1.08 0.25
CA GLU A 650 -24.34 -0.76 1.54
C GLU A 650 -25.14 -1.93 2.13
N LEU A 651 -25.22 -1.99 3.46
CA LEU A 651 -26.19 -2.86 4.16
C LEU A 651 -27.43 -2.06 4.50
N ARG A 652 -28.60 -2.60 4.15
CA ARG A 652 -29.90 -1.96 4.39
C ARG A 652 -30.81 -2.85 5.20
N GLY A 653 -31.33 -2.32 6.32
CA GLY A 653 -32.37 -2.98 7.15
C GLY A 653 -33.67 -3.09 6.38
N GLU A 654 -34.28 -4.29 6.38
CA GLU A 654 -35.53 -4.53 5.64
C GLU A 654 -36.75 -3.83 6.30
N ARG A 655 -36.74 -3.75 7.60
CA ARG A 655 -37.89 -3.19 8.38
C ARG A 655 -37.74 -1.69 8.59
N THR A 656 -36.59 -1.23 9.07
CA THR A 656 -36.33 0.18 9.43
C THR A 656 -35.86 1.01 8.28
N GLY A 657 -35.26 0.39 7.25
CA GLY A 657 -34.61 1.08 6.15
C GLY A 657 -33.27 1.74 6.54
N ILE A 658 -32.76 1.47 7.75
CA ILE A 658 -31.44 1.96 8.20
C ILE A 658 -30.38 1.49 7.21
N ARG A 659 -29.44 2.38 6.87
CA ARG A 659 -28.36 2.10 5.90
C ARG A 659 -27.00 2.27 6.56
N TYR A 660 -26.15 1.28 6.33
CA TYR A 660 -24.73 1.35 6.66
C TYR A 660 -23.92 1.31 5.37
N ALA A 661 -23.41 2.46 4.98
CA ALA A 661 -22.56 2.66 3.81
C ALA A 661 -21.20 3.24 4.24
N ILE A 662 -20.21 3.20 3.38
CA ILE A 662 -18.90 3.84 3.63
C ILE A 662 -19.16 5.31 4.00
N GLY A 663 -18.46 5.81 5.03
CA GLY A 663 -18.65 7.18 5.53
C GLY A 663 -19.74 7.34 6.59
N THR A 664 -20.58 6.31 6.82
CA THR A 664 -21.59 6.36 7.90
C THR A 664 -20.90 6.42 9.27
N ARG A 665 -21.27 7.39 10.10
CA ARG A 665 -20.76 7.50 11.47
C ARG A 665 -21.54 6.58 12.39
N VAL A 666 -20.79 5.84 13.22
CA VAL A 666 -21.35 4.88 14.18
C VAL A 666 -20.58 4.96 15.50
N ARG A 667 -21.24 4.55 16.57
CA ARG A 667 -20.62 4.32 17.87
C ARG A 667 -20.52 2.82 18.09
N VAL A 668 -19.34 2.35 18.46
CA VAL A 668 -19.06 0.91 18.60
C VAL A 668 -18.32 0.63 19.91
N GLN A 669 -18.52 -0.56 20.44
CA GLN A 669 -17.80 -1.10 21.59
C GLN A 669 -16.85 -2.20 21.13
N VAL A 670 -15.64 -2.23 21.65
CA VAL A 670 -14.66 -3.32 21.39
C VAL A 670 -15.17 -4.59 22.09
N SER A 671 -15.67 -5.55 21.32
CA SER A 671 -16.28 -6.76 21.86
C SER A 671 -15.32 -7.94 21.99
N ARG A 672 -14.39 -8.08 21.03
CA ARG A 672 -13.42 -9.17 20.99
C ARG A 672 -12.19 -8.76 20.20
N VAL A 673 -11.04 -9.24 20.64
CA VAL A 673 -9.77 -9.13 19.92
C VAL A 673 -9.16 -10.51 19.78
N ASP A 674 -8.92 -10.92 18.55
CA ASP A 674 -8.27 -12.17 18.17
C ASP A 674 -6.87 -11.83 17.62
N LEU A 675 -5.84 -11.98 18.47
CA LEU A 675 -4.46 -11.67 18.13
C LEU A 675 -3.93 -12.61 17.04
N ASP A 676 -4.23 -13.90 17.15
CA ASP A 676 -3.76 -14.92 16.20
C ASP A 676 -4.44 -14.75 14.83
N GLY A 677 -5.73 -14.37 14.83
CA GLY A 677 -6.50 -14.09 13.60
C GLY A 677 -6.33 -12.69 13.04
N ARG A 678 -5.57 -11.80 13.71
CA ARG A 678 -5.44 -10.37 13.35
C ARG A 678 -6.80 -9.70 13.18
N LYS A 679 -7.75 -9.95 14.12
CA LYS A 679 -9.13 -9.47 14.03
C LYS A 679 -9.56 -8.76 15.28
N ILE A 680 -10.32 -7.69 15.05
CA ILE A 680 -10.98 -6.91 16.07
C ILE A 680 -12.45 -6.93 15.72
N ASP A 681 -13.27 -7.43 16.64
CA ASP A 681 -14.72 -7.45 16.50
C ASP A 681 -15.30 -6.33 17.36
N PHE A 682 -16.21 -5.58 16.76
CA PHE A 682 -16.95 -4.52 17.42
C PHE A 682 -18.42 -4.91 17.54
N ARG A 683 -19.09 -4.29 18.51
CA ARG A 683 -20.55 -4.30 18.66
C ARG A 683 -21.06 -2.88 18.46
N LEU A 684 -22.16 -2.73 17.73
CA LEU A 684 -22.83 -1.44 17.60
C LEU A 684 -23.47 -1.01 18.92
N VAL A 685 -23.21 0.22 19.34
CA VAL A 685 -23.85 0.83 20.51
C VAL A 685 -25.05 1.62 20.02
N ASN A 686 -26.26 1.16 20.36
CA ASN A 686 -27.49 1.87 20.05
C ASN A 686 -27.80 2.87 21.15
N GLU A 687 -28.13 4.11 20.81
CA GLU A 687 -28.51 5.17 21.77
C GLU A 687 -29.72 4.80 22.68
N ALA A 688 -30.47 3.74 22.33
CA ALA A 688 -31.59 3.23 23.13
C ALA A 688 -31.17 2.34 24.32
N GLU A 689 -29.90 1.90 24.42
CA GLU A 689 -29.43 1.07 25.55
C GLU A 689 -28.88 1.88 26.74
N GLU A 690 -28.75 3.18 26.62
CA GLU A 690 -28.24 4.07 27.68
C GLU A 690 -29.17 4.19 28.91
N PHE A 691 -30.39 3.62 28.87
CA PHE A 691 -31.40 3.77 29.92
C PHE A 691 -31.80 2.50 30.70
N LEU A 692 -31.08 1.40 30.58
CA LEU A 692 -31.32 0.22 31.38
C LEU A 692 -30.10 -0.16 32.26
N PRO A 693 -30.19 0.00 33.59
CA PRO A 693 -29.16 -0.48 34.50
C PRO A 693 -29.11 -2.02 34.45
N ARG A 694 -27.95 -2.57 34.06
CA ARG A 694 -27.71 -4.02 34.06
C ARG A 694 -27.72 -4.55 35.48
N GLY A 695 -28.78 -5.27 35.88
CA GLY A 695 -28.79 -6.10 37.06
C GLY A 695 -27.95 -7.37 36.87
N PRO A 696 -27.41 -7.98 37.97
CA PRO A 696 -26.56 -9.14 37.90
C PRO A 696 -27.31 -10.34 37.32
N ARG A 697 -26.70 -11.04 36.36
CA ARG A 697 -27.19 -12.31 35.81
C ARG A 697 -27.08 -13.40 36.86
N ASP A 698 -28.25 -13.76 37.42
CA ASP A 698 -28.39 -14.98 38.21
C ASP A 698 -28.57 -16.20 37.30
N LYS A 699 -27.79 -17.23 37.58
CA LYS A 699 -27.91 -18.55 36.94
C LYS A 699 -28.98 -19.36 37.66
N GLY A 700 -29.95 -19.88 36.92
CA GLY A 700 -30.63 -21.12 37.27
C GLY A 700 -32.13 -21.05 37.48
N GLY A 701 -32.86 -21.91 36.76
CA GLY A 701 -34.09 -22.53 37.24
C GLY A 701 -35.36 -22.26 36.45
N ALA A 702 -35.82 -23.26 35.78
CA ALA A 702 -37.11 -23.40 35.13
C ALA A 702 -38.31 -23.36 36.10
N GLY A 703 -39.46 -22.84 35.65
CA GLY A 703 -40.74 -23.16 36.28
C GLY A 703 -41.88 -22.16 36.12
N ALA A 704 -42.78 -22.47 35.19
CA ALA A 704 -44.24 -22.33 35.21
C ALA A 704 -44.95 -21.01 35.52
N ALA A 705 -45.80 -20.72 34.59
CA ALA A 705 -46.94 -19.82 34.49
C ALA A 705 -47.77 -19.49 35.74
N ARG A 706 -48.23 -18.22 35.85
CA ARG A 706 -49.67 -17.89 36.06
C ARG A 706 -49.98 -16.41 35.87
N ARG A 707 -51.08 -16.17 35.19
CA ARG A 707 -51.79 -14.90 34.94
C ARG A 707 -52.31 -14.22 36.23
N ALA A 708 -52.28 -12.90 36.27
CA ALA A 708 -53.44 -12.05 36.70
C ALA A 708 -53.22 -10.56 36.42
N LYS A 709 -54.21 -9.90 35.90
CA LYS A 709 -54.45 -8.45 35.68
C LYS A 709 -55.16 -7.82 36.84
N PRO A 710 -55.56 -6.55 36.87
CA PRO A 710 -54.81 -5.27 37.09
C PRO A 710 -55.49 -4.41 38.22
N GLY A 711 -54.87 -3.29 38.60
CA GLY A 711 -55.62 -2.32 39.43
C GLY A 711 -54.80 -1.19 40.06
N ALA A 712 -55.04 0.03 39.56
CA ALA A 712 -55.14 1.29 40.31
C ALA A 712 -53.82 2.01 40.80
N GLU A 713 -53.59 3.19 40.24
CA GLU A 713 -53.02 4.42 40.82
C GLU A 713 -53.79 4.87 42.13
N PRO A 714 -53.36 5.88 42.95
CA PRO A 714 -52.63 7.11 42.58
C PRO A 714 -51.72 7.77 43.65
N ALA A 715 -50.96 8.75 43.15
CA ALA A 715 -50.60 10.04 43.73
C ALA A 715 -49.98 10.19 45.14
N TYR A 716 -48.85 10.91 45.25
CA TYR A 716 -48.72 12.22 45.91
C TYR A 716 -47.25 12.64 46.12
N THR A 717 -46.92 13.81 45.63
CA THR A 717 -45.77 14.66 46.04
C THR A 717 -46.10 15.28 47.42
N PRO A 718 -45.21 15.92 48.24
CA PRO A 718 -44.35 17.04 47.88
C PRO A 718 -43.08 17.34 48.73
N ARG A 719 -42.24 18.26 48.19
CA ARG A 719 -41.48 19.35 48.83
C ARG A 719 -40.55 19.06 50.06
N ALA A 720 -39.41 19.66 50.24
CA ALA A 720 -38.61 20.81 49.92
C ALA A 720 -37.58 21.06 51.05
N HIS A 721 -36.68 21.91 50.84
CA HIS A 721 -35.74 22.73 51.69
C HIS A 721 -34.29 22.25 51.69
N ALA A 722 -33.37 23.00 51.21
CA ALA A 722 -32.93 24.40 51.27
C ALA A 722 -31.64 24.55 52.06
N GLU A 723 -30.82 25.44 51.55
CA GLU A 723 -29.76 26.27 52.14
C GLU A 723 -28.35 25.68 52.18
N GLY A 724 -27.32 26.31 51.72
CA GLY A 724 -26.92 27.69 51.40
C GLY A 724 -25.41 27.71 51.50
N ARG A 725 -24.61 28.41 50.86
CA ARG A 725 -24.30 29.83 50.76
C ARG A 725 -23.01 30.01 49.93
N GLU A 726 -23.05 30.90 49.00
CA GLU A 726 -21.93 31.68 48.45
C GLU A 726 -21.29 32.63 49.48
N PRO A 727 -20.28 33.46 49.21
CA PRO A 727 -20.09 34.33 48.05
C PRO A 727 -18.57 34.54 47.68
N SER A 728 -18.11 35.23 46.71
CA SER A 728 -18.30 36.55 46.03
C SER A 728 -17.02 36.82 45.26
N ALA A 729 -16.83 37.56 44.27
CA ALA A 729 -17.22 38.78 43.60
C ALA A 729 -16.05 39.14 42.70
N GLY A 730 -16.14 39.82 41.67
CA GLY A 730 -16.66 40.97 41.07
C GLY A 730 -16.13 41.15 39.65
N ALA A 731 -16.95 41.53 38.79
CA ALA A 731 -17.36 42.86 38.33
C ALA A 731 -16.37 43.46 37.33
N GLN A 732 -16.75 43.81 36.21
CA GLN A 732 -17.50 44.84 35.46
C GLN A 732 -16.62 45.27 34.28
N ALA A 733 -17.01 45.73 33.09
CA ALA A 733 -18.22 46.27 32.57
C ALA A 733 -18.09 46.43 31.03
N LYS A 734 -19.21 46.41 30.34
CA LYS A 734 -19.42 46.97 28.99
C LYS A 734 -19.64 48.52 29.10
N PRO A 735 -19.52 49.30 28.02
CA PRO A 735 -20.68 49.72 27.22
C PRO A 735 -20.41 49.88 25.70
N ARG A 736 -21.31 49.59 24.86
CA ARG A 736 -22.32 50.29 24.00
C ARG A 736 -21.95 51.75 23.57
N ALA A 737 -22.00 52.12 22.32
CA ALA A 737 -23.05 52.31 21.38
C ALA A 737 -22.73 53.46 20.39
N GLY A 738 -23.39 53.48 19.28
CA GLY A 738 -23.77 54.59 18.44
C GLY A 738 -22.96 54.74 17.14
N GLY A 739 -23.46 54.91 15.97
CA GLY A 739 -24.78 55.08 15.43
C GLY A 739 -24.67 55.77 14.07
N ALA A 740 -25.45 55.34 13.11
CA ALA A 740 -26.06 56.11 12.03
C ALA A 740 -25.15 56.89 11.03
N ALA A 741 -25.37 57.05 9.77
CA ALA A 741 -26.43 56.78 8.82
C ALA A 741 -26.03 57.36 7.43
N ALA A 742 -26.60 56.81 6.37
CA ALA A 742 -27.04 57.47 5.13
C ALA A 742 -25.94 58.04 4.19
N GLY A 743 -25.99 57.83 2.92
CA GLY A 743 -26.99 57.84 1.94
C GLY A 743 -26.44 57.72 0.52
N ARG A 744 -27.26 57.10 -0.32
CA ARG A 744 -27.68 57.40 -1.68
C ARG A 744 -26.62 57.80 -2.73
N GLY A 745 -26.59 57.17 -3.84
CA GLY A 745 -27.34 57.07 -5.06
C GLY A 745 -26.32 56.94 -6.15
N GLY A 746 -26.45 56.31 -7.25
CA GLY A 746 -27.49 56.12 -8.17
C GLY A 746 -26.88 55.91 -9.52
N ALA A 747 -27.50 55.04 -10.31
CA ALA A 747 -27.62 55.07 -11.76
C ALA A 747 -26.52 54.46 -12.65
N SER A 748 -26.87 53.33 -13.21
CA SER A 748 -26.57 52.93 -14.61
C SER A 748 -27.12 53.90 -15.64
N PRO A 749 -26.64 53.91 -16.91
CA PRO A 749 -27.23 52.99 -17.88
C PRO A 749 -26.35 52.55 -19.09
N LYS A 750 -26.74 51.37 -19.58
CA LYS A 750 -27.06 50.93 -20.96
C LYS A 750 -26.21 51.36 -22.19
N GLY A 751 -25.90 50.31 -22.95
CA GLY A 751 -26.14 50.26 -24.41
C GLY A 751 -24.87 50.25 -25.23
N ALA A 752 -24.56 49.43 -26.18
CA ALA A 752 -25.22 48.80 -27.25
C ALA A 752 -24.19 48.00 -28.08
N LYS A 753 -24.58 46.85 -28.60
CA LYS A 753 -24.04 46.21 -29.82
C LYS A 753 -24.60 47.01 -31.05
N PRO A 754 -24.20 46.77 -32.31
CA PRO A 754 -23.46 45.68 -32.95
C PRO A 754 -22.58 46.09 -34.15
N GLY A 755 -21.92 45.13 -34.83
CA GLY A 755 -21.36 45.36 -36.15
C GLY A 755 -20.66 44.17 -36.79
N LYS A 756 -21.34 43.60 -37.75
CA LYS A 756 -21.03 42.47 -38.63
C LYS A 756 -20.04 42.79 -39.75
N ALA A 757 -19.56 41.69 -40.34
CA ALA A 757 -19.20 41.42 -41.75
C ALA A 757 -17.72 41.68 -42.12
N SER A 758 -17.03 40.95 -42.94
CA SER A 758 -17.22 39.79 -43.80
C SER A 758 -15.98 39.64 -44.69
N LYS A 759 -15.74 38.38 -45.11
CA LYS A 759 -15.16 37.96 -46.40
C LYS A 759 -13.64 38.10 -46.67
N ALA A 760 -12.96 36.97 -46.75
CA ALA A 760 -12.63 36.19 -47.95
C ALA A 760 -11.34 36.63 -48.67
N GLY A 761 -10.47 35.66 -48.92
CA GLY A 761 -9.36 35.83 -49.86
C GLY A 761 -8.44 34.60 -49.94
N LYS A 762 -8.72 33.77 -50.87
CA LYS A 762 -7.97 32.61 -51.42
C LYS A 762 -6.55 32.92 -51.85
N GLY A 763 -5.67 31.90 -51.85
CA GLY A 763 -4.55 31.81 -52.80
C GLY A 763 -3.36 31.08 -52.18
N ARG A 764 -3.19 29.84 -52.35
CA ARG A 764 -2.57 28.99 -53.36
C ARG A 764 -1.03 29.09 -53.47
N LYS A 765 -0.41 27.91 -53.26
CA LYS A 765 0.79 27.30 -53.92
C LYS A 765 2.16 27.98 -53.70
N ALA A 766 3.23 27.34 -53.55
CA ALA A 766 3.78 26.00 -53.69
C ALA A 766 5.33 26.07 -53.61
N ARG A 767 5.92 24.98 -53.16
CA ARG A 767 7.21 24.40 -53.59
C ARG A 767 8.56 24.99 -53.16
N ARG A 768 9.31 24.04 -52.58
CA ARG A 768 10.74 23.73 -52.74
C ARG A 768 11.79 24.61 -52.08
N GLY A 769 12.55 23.89 -51.30
CA GLY A 769 13.87 24.10 -50.80
C GLY A 769 14.15 23.10 -49.71
#